data_08b066e845fb2874fb99460e5e2b0394
#
_entry.id   08b066e845fb2874fb99460e5e2b0394
#
_cell.length_a   1.000
_cell.length_b   1.000
_cell.length_c   1.000
_cell.angle_alpha   90.00
_cell.angle_beta   90.00
_cell.angle_gamma   90.00
#
_symmetry.space_group_name_H-M   'P 1'
#
loop_
_entity.id
_entity.type
_entity.pdbx_description
1 polymer ?
#
loop_
_entity_poly.entity_id
_entity_poly.type
_entity_poly.pdbx_seq_one_letter_code
_entity_poly.pdbx_strand_id
1 'polypeptide(L)'
;MKNYYQLMAMARLAELSRFGQEEEARKLIELLALDDDGKLSQDVSQILEMEAMPQMIEPDPFFPPPSREQVNMGSVFIGHTLDGYPVTLSTKKHLANGIFIAGEPGTGKTTVLRNIAVQVAMSGKKILWVDQKDDSACLIGVIPDFMYINLKDLPWNPFEPDEYDDENSWYLTVASIYRKNFGTFQAGESTVYQDLVSLNRKIKARNKEDYACPLDLLEYVKEKPVPRGSEFARYRDREILRLWTICDAYGPSIRYSRGVRTKTLLSMNLGIGMEGRSPDTKGFFADTTYVKLINHRLRKRDKRNDLENLFILDDAKIIMDRGKEKVFAQGVATMTHYLNLSREFGIGYAFADHHPHLILSGVFSVSKVKIMMALSHGEDIMVMSRALGLTSAQKLEAHRLNKGQAVVQISGDDYTEPFFITTPNITFEEVAREEIEKRRERLRKRLMEGVRQRSNLVYRIMREEKARTGLNGDDLTMIQDINSYPFKGLTERYSSLGWTTNRGQKVVKQLENRGWINLAKAGKLVLAELTEKTRAYMRELGIPARRFRRGGVLTNYYIEKMRIHFEKKGYKVKTEAKLGDYYTDLLLIGKDSERWGLEFALSPDYQVHNIKKLLPFDLSGILVVSANREVIKAIRTKARNALKPRDLKKVHFRIVKDLLRDQQN
;
A
#
# COMPACT_ATOMS: atom_id res chain seq x y z
N MET A 1 65.64 -13.81 22.41
CA MET A 1 64.66 -13.71 21.30
C MET A 1 63.26 -14.04 21.78
N LYS A 2 63.02 -15.06 22.62
CA LYS A 2 61.71 -15.43 23.17
C LYS A 2 60.92 -14.22 23.74
N ASN A 3 61.53 -13.42 24.60
CA ASN A 3 60.87 -12.26 25.21
C ASN A 3 60.50 -11.11 24.20
N TYR A 4 61.20 -11.05 23.07
CA TYR A 4 60.95 -9.98 22.12
C TYR A 4 59.66 -10.17 21.33
N TYR A 5 59.43 -11.36 20.76
CA TYR A 5 58.21 -11.67 20.02
C TYR A 5 56.98 -11.67 20.91
N GLN A 6 57.11 -12.17 22.14
CA GLN A 6 56.05 -12.17 23.15
C GLN A 6 55.66 -10.74 23.54
N LEU A 7 56.60 -9.87 23.78
CA LEU A 7 56.39 -8.45 24.10
C LEU A 7 55.78 -7.68 22.92
N MET A 8 56.22 -7.95 21.69
CA MET A 8 55.69 -7.32 20.48
C MET A 8 54.25 -7.76 20.18
N ALA A 9 53.96 -9.06 20.33
CA ALA A 9 52.61 -9.58 20.15
C ALA A 9 51.63 -9.02 21.22
N MET A 10 52.09 -8.96 22.47
CA MET A 10 51.30 -8.38 23.58
C MET A 10 51.07 -6.86 23.42
N ALA A 11 52.10 -6.13 22.98
CA ALA A 11 51.94 -4.69 22.74
C ALA A 11 50.95 -4.39 21.60
N ARG A 12 50.96 -5.18 20.53
CA ARG A 12 50.03 -5.04 19.41
C ARG A 12 48.63 -5.48 19.72
N LEU A 13 48.44 -6.56 20.49
CA LEU A 13 47.11 -6.95 20.98
C LEU A 13 46.52 -5.91 21.92
N ALA A 14 47.35 -5.23 22.73
CA ALA A 14 46.90 -4.11 23.56
C ALA A 14 46.53 -2.86 22.74
N GLU A 15 47.11 -2.65 21.57
CA GLU A 15 46.66 -1.62 20.61
C GLU A 15 45.35 -1.99 19.94
N LEU A 16 45.18 -3.24 19.52
CA LEU A 16 43.92 -3.74 18.94
C LEU A 16 42.74 -3.71 19.93
N SER A 17 42.99 -3.94 21.24
CA SER A 17 41.98 -3.84 22.29
C SER A 17 41.36 -2.44 22.41
N ARG A 18 42.06 -1.39 22.01
CA ARG A 18 41.55 -0.01 21.94
C ARG A 18 40.53 0.21 20.84
N PHE A 19 40.34 -0.73 19.91
CA PHE A 19 39.42 -0.64 18.76
C PHE A 19 38.18 -1.54 18.85
N GLY A 20 37.81 -1.98 20.05
CA GLY A 20 36.53 -2.66 20.28
C GLY A 20 36.52 -4.20 20.27
N GLN A 21 37.71 -4.83 20.27
CA GLN A 21 37.88 -6.28 20.38
C GLN A 21 38.55 -6.67 21.73
N GLU A 22 38.17 -6.00 22.79
CA GLU A 22 38.78 -6.12 24.13
C GLU A 22 38.80 -7.54 24.68
N GLU A 23 37.74 -8.31 24.49
CA GLU A 23 37.60 -9.65 25.09
C GLU A 23 38.44 -10.72 24.35
N GLU A 24 38.52 -10.64 23.03
CA GLU A 24 39.33 -11.55 22.22
C GLU A 24 40.82 -11.26 22.35
N ALA A 25 41.19 -9.99 22.35
CA ALA A 25 42.58 -9.56 22.58
C ALA A 25 43.10 -9.97 23.99
N ARG A 26 42.26 -9.89 25.00
CA ARG A 26 42.57 -10.29 26.37
C ARG A 26 42.84 -11.79 26.48
N LYS A 27 42.00 -12.64 25.87
CA LYS A 27 42.19 -14.11 25.86
C LYS A 27 43.48 -14.50 25.11
N LEU A 28 43.79 -13.81 24.02
CA LEU A 28 45.04 -14.04 23.29
C LEU A 28 46.28 -13.61 24.11
N ILE A 29 46.20 -12.50 24.83
CA ILE A 29 47.27 -12.03 25.72
C ILE A 29 47.51 -13.06 26.87
N GLU A 30 46.45 -13.62 27.44
CA GLU A 30 46.53 -14.65 28.49
C GLU A 30 47.15 -15.95 27.93
N LEU A 31 46.84 -16.38 26.71
CA LEU A 31 47.42 -17.54 26.04
C LEU A 31 48.91 -17.32 25.71
N LEU A 32 49.27 -16.12 25.21
CA LEU A 32 50.65 -15.78 24.96
C LEU A 32 51.52 -15.69 26.21
N ALA A 33 50.94 -15.34 27.35
CA ALA A 33 51.65 -15.34 28.64
C ALA A 33 52.04 -16.76 29.12
N LEU A 34 51.36 -17.79 28.62
CA LEU A 34 51.59 -19.21 28.92
C LEU A 34 52.50 -19.90 27.85
N ASP A 35 52.99 -19.20 26.85
CA ASP A 35 53.81 -19.72 25.73
C ASP A 35 55.28 -19.89 26.16
N ASP A 36 55.61 -21.01 26.81
CA ASP A 36 56.96 -21.29 27.33
C ASP A 36 57.99 -21.59 26.24
N ASP A 37 57.64 -22.07 25.05
CA ASP A 37 58.54 -22.42 23.99
C ASP A 37 58.66 -21.34 22.90
N GLY A 38 57.81 -20.32 22.93
CA GLY A 38 57.83 -19.14 22.08
C GLY A 38 57.37 -19.37 20.65
N LYS A 39 56.84 -20.54 20.30
CA LYS A 39 56.31 -20.86 18.98
C LYS A 39 54.99 -20.18 18.70
N LEU A 40 54.08 -20.24 19.67
CA LEU A 40 52.75 -19.59 19.57
C LEU A 40 52.93 -18.07 19.42
N SER A 41 53.89 -17.49 20.18
CA SER A 41 54.22 -16.08 20.11
C SER A 41 54.76 -15.66 18.73
N GLN A 42 55.50 -16.55 18.06
CA GLN A 42 56.02 -16.31 16.73
C GLN A 42 54.93 -16.39 15.66
N ASP A 43 54.04 -17.41 15.72
CA ASP A 43 52.92 -17.59 14.81
C ASP A 43 51.88 -16.46 14.95
N VAL A 44 51.54 -16.10 16.18
CA VAL A 44 50.64 -14.97 16.44
C VAL A 44 51.23 -13.65 15.99
N SER A 45 52.54 -13.44 16.17
CA SER A 45 53.22 -12.23 15.68
C SER A 45 53.20 -12.15 14.15
N GLN A 46 53.41 -13.28 13.45
CA GLN A 46 53.30 -13.33 11.99
C GLN A 46 51.86 -13.10 11.48
N ILE A 47 50.86 -13.68 12.14
CA ILE A 47 49.47 -13.45 11.79
C ILE A 47 49.09 -11.99 12.02
N LEU A 48 49.48 -11.40 13.15
CA LEU A 48 49.24 -10.01 13.47
C LEU A 48 49.99 -9.06 12.53
N GLU A 49 51.20 -9.44 12.06
CA GLU A 49 51.89 -8.70 11.00
C GLU A 49 51.19 -8.80 9.64
N MET A 50 50.65 -9.98 9.30
CA MET A 50 49.87 -10.16 8.05
C MET A 50 48.50 -9.45 8.12
N GLU A 51 47.81 -9.46 9.24
CA GLU A 51 46.56 -8.74 9.44
C GLU A 51 46.77 -7.23 9.63
N ALA A 52 47.89 -6.81 10.18
CA ALA A 52 48.23 -5.40 10.36
C ALA A 52 48.86 -4.77 9.09
N MET A 53 49.37 -5.57 8.13
CA MET A 53 49.83 -5.02 6.86
C MET A 53 48.80 -4.18 6.11
N PRO A 54 47.50 -4.56 6.01
CA PRO A 54 46.47 -3.68 5.48
C PRO A 54 46.14 -2.48 6.37
N GLN A 55 46.44 -2.57 7.69
CA GLN A 55 46.20 -1.48 8.65
C GLN A 55 47.43 -0.59 8.85
N MET A 56 48.61 -1.06 8.50
CA MET A 56 49.83 -0.24 8.47
C MET A 56 49.97 0.61 7.22
N ILE A 57 49.24 0.28 6.17
CA ILE A 57 48.81 1.24 5.17
C ILE A 57 47.55 1.87 5.76
N GLU A 58 47.69 2.60 6.87
CA GLU A 58 46.60 3.52 7.23
C GLU A 58 46.42 4.37 5.98
N PRO A 59 45.25 4.24 5.31
CA PRO A 59 44.95 5.20 4.28
C PRO A 59 45.06 6.55 4.99
N ASP A 60 45.84 7.44 4.40
CA ASP A 60 46.00 8.82 4.86
C ASP A 60 44.66 9.23 5.49
N PRO A 61 44.61 9.65 6.77
CA PRO A 61 43.35 10.07 7.40
C PRO A 61 42.63 11.15 6.58
N PHE A 62 43.33 11.77 5.65
CA PHE A 62 42.81 12.71 4.68
C PHE A 62 42.13 11.96 3.52
N PHE A 63 41.00 12.51 3.08
CA PHE A 63 40.36 12.09 1.86
C PHE A 63 41.32 12.31 0.68
N PRO A 64 41.68 11.28 -0.11
CA PRO A 64 42.59 11.47 -1.22
C PRO A 64 42.02 12.48 -2.21
N PRO A 65 42.79 13.51 -2.63
CA PRO A 65 42.28 14.51 -3.55
C PRO A 65 42.17 13.93 -4.96
N PRO A 66 41.01 14.01 -5.64
CA PRO A 66 40.89 13.64 -7.03
C PRO A 66 41.63 14.64 -7.95
N SER A 67 42.06 14.19 -9.13
CA SER A 67 42.58 15.09 -10.14
C SER A 67 41.52 16.02 -10.72
N ARG A 68 41.95 17.11 -11.36
CA ARG A 68 41.01 18.07 -11.97
C ARG A 68 40.13 17.41 -13.02
N GLU A 69 40.65 16.49 -13.83
CA GLU A 69 39.89 15.78 -14.87
C GLU A 69 38.84 14.88 -14.27
N GLN A 70 39.15 14.26 -13.13
CA GLN A 70 38.24 13.34 -12.42
C GLN A 70 37.01 14.03 -11.78
N VAL A 71 37.07 15.34 -11.49
CA VAL A 71 35.97 16.07 -10.84
C VAL A 71 35.32 17.11 -11.73
N ASN A 72 35.96 17.49 -12.85
CA ASN A 72 35.38 18.45 -13.80
C ASN A 72 34.64 17.71 -14.93
N MET A 73 33.54 17.05 -14.60
CA MET A 73 32.85 16.10 -15.47
C MET A 73 31.59 16.66 -16.16
N GLY A 74 31.23 17.91 -15.93
CA GLY A 74 29.98 18.45 -16.47
C GLY A 74 29.82 19.97 -16.29
N SER A 75 28.56 20.43 -16.32
CA SER A 75 28.24 21.86 -16.29
C SER A 75 27.65 22.34 -14.94
N VAL A 76 27.32 21.42 -14.02
CA VAL A 76 26.66 21.77 -12.75
C VAL A 76 27.69 21.78 -11.64
N PHE A 77 28.11 22.95 -11.26
CA PHE A 77 29.13 23.20 -10.20
C PHE A 77 28.53 23.00 -8.81
N ILE A 78 29.23 22.24 -7.96
CA ILE A 78 28.79 21.95 -6.59
C ILE A 78 29.80 22.39 -5.50
N GLY A 79 31.02 22.75 -5.87
CA GLY A 79 32.05 23.19 -4.92
C GLY A 79 33.46 23.06 -5.46
N HIS A 80 34.44 23.22 -4.56
CA HIS A 80 35.87 23.05 -4.87
C HIS A 80 36.46 21.96 -4.00
N THR A 81 37.40 21.19 -4.55
CA THR A 81 38.28 20.29 -3.77
C THR A 81 39.15 21.08 -2.83
N LEU A 82 39.89 20.40 -1.94
CA LEU A 82 40.90 21.03 -1.10
C LEU A 82 42.01 21.73 -1.92
N ASP A 83 42.35 21.20 -3.09
CA ASP A 83 43.30 21.78 -4.01
C ASP A 83 42.72 22.90 -4.89
N GLY A 84 41.49 23.31 -4.64
CA GLY A 84 40.82 24.39 -5.36
C GLY A 84 40.26 24.01 -6.73
N TYR A 85 40.26 22.74 -7.12
CA TYR A 85 39.64 22.31 -8.38
C TYR A 85 38.13 22.38 -8.35
N PRO A 86 37.46 22.95 -9.37
CA PRO A 86 36.00 22.99 -9.43
C PRO A 86 35.44 21.60 -9.64
N VAL A 87 34.49 21.22 -8.78
CA VAL A 87 33.76 19.96 -8.89
C VAL A 87 32.44 20.23 -9.63
N THR A 88 32.33 19.59 -10.80
CA THR A 88 31.13 19.76 -11.66
C THR A 88 30.49 18.43 -11.99
N LEU A 89 29.16 18.41 -12.00
CA LEU A 89 28.37 17.24 -12.29
C LEU A 89 27.78 17.29 -13.71
N SER A 90 27.76 16.14 -14.37
CA SER A 90 27.07 15.97 -15.66
C SER A 90 25.59 15.77 -15.46
N THR A 91 24.75 16.44 -16.26
CA THR A 91 23.31 16.22 -16.28
C THR A 91 22.97 14.78 -16.68
N LYS A 92 23.69 14.21 -17.66
CA LYS A 92 23.48 12.87 -18.17
C LYS A 92 23.98 11.77 -17.23
N LYS A 93 25.23 11.88 -16.78
CA LYS A 93 25.86 10.82 -15.99
C LYS A 93 25.47 10.84 -14.52
N HIS A 94 25.26 12.02 -13.94
CA HIS A 94 25.08 12.22 -12.50
C HIS A 94 23.65 12.58 -12.12
N LEU A 95 23.15 13.74 -12.57
CA LEU A 95 21.86 14.26 -12.16
C LEU A 95 20.67 13.40 -12.62
N ALA A 96 20.73 12.81 -13.81
CA ALA A 96 19.71 11.87 -14.27
C ALA A 96 19.63 10.60 -13.41
N ASN A 97 20.71 10.26 -12.71
CA ASN A 97 20.82 9.10 -11.82
C ASN A 97 20.65 9.42 -10.33
N GLY A 98 20.34 10.66 -10.02
CA GLY A 98 19.95 11.12 -8.68
C GLY A 98 21.08 11.52 -7.75
N ILE A 99 20.76 12.46 -6.89
CA ILE A 99 21.62 13.01 -5.83
C ILE A 99 20.91 12.86 -4.49
N PHE A 100 21.67 12.44 -3.48
CA PHE A 100 21.23 12.48 -2.08
C PHE A 100 22.20 13.31 -1.24
N ILE A 101 21.65 14.27 -0.46
CA ILE A 101 22.38 15.19 0.39
C ILE A 101 21.95 14.98 1.85
N ALA A 102 22.88 14.60 2.72
CA ALA A 102 22.66 14.50 4.16
C ALA A 102 23.37 15.62 4.90
N GLY A 103 22.79 16.10 5.98
CA GLY A 103 23.43 17.10 6.87
C GLY A 103 22.43 17.69 7.84
N GLU A 104 22.91 18.27 8.94
CA GLU A 104 22.08 18.94 9.92
C GLU A 104 21.41 20.23 9.41
N PRO A 105 20.38 20.74 10.10
CA PRO A 105 19.85 22.07 9.81
C PRO A 105 20.97 23.14 9.85
N GLY A 106 20.97 24.04 8.87
CA GLY A 106 21.93 25.11 8.78
C GLY A 106 23.31 24.78 8.17
N THR A 107 23.57 23.51 7.78
CA THR A 107 24.85 23.10 7.16
C THR A 107 25.00 23.56 5.71
N GLY A 108 23.91 23.93 5.03
CA GLY A 108 23.92 24.42 3.64
C GLY A 108 23.23 23.53 2.62
N LYS A 109 22.53 22.44 3.01
CA LYS A 109 21.83 21.52 2.10
C LYS A 109 20.91 22.26 1.11
N THR A 110 20.01 23.10 1.62
CA THR A 110 19.06 23.87 0.80
C THR A 110 19.80 24.81 -0.17
N THR A 111 20.94 25.40 0.26
CA THR A 111 21.80 26.22 -0.61
C THR A 111 22.37 25.41 -1.77
N VAL A 112 22.85 24.19 -1.50
CA VAL A 112 23.34 23.28 -2.54
C VAL A 112 22.22 22.89 -3.49
N LEU A 113 21.01 22.54 -2.98
CA LEU A 113 19.86 22.23 -3.80
C LEU A 113 19.45 23.41 -4.71
N ARG A 114 19.41 24.65 -4.16
CA ARG A 114 19.09 25.88 -4.91
C ARG A 114 20.13 26.11 -6.00
N ASN A 115 21.42 25.97 -5.68
CA ASN A 115 22.51 26.11 -6.65
C ASN A 115 22.38 25.13 -7.81
N ILE A 116 22.10 23.85 -7.52
CA ILE A 116 21.86 22.84 -8.55
C ILE A 116 20.63 23.20 -9.38
N ALA A 117 19.53 23.59 -8.73
CA ALA A 117 18.28 23.95 -9.39
C ALA A 117 18.47 25.09 -10.40
N VAL A 118 19.17 26.18 -10.02
CA VAL A 118 19.46 27.32 -10.90
C VAL A 118 20.24 26.88 -12.12
N GLN A 119 21.32 26.14 -11.92
CA GLN A 119 22.19 25.70 -13.03
C GLN A 119 21.47 24.72 -13.97
N VAL A 120 20.67 23.81 -13.43
CA VAL A 120 19.82 22.91 -14.22
C VAL A 120 18.79 23.69 -15.04
N ALA A 121 18.11 24.65 -14.45
CA ALA A 121 17.14 25.48 -15.16
C ALA A 121 17.81 26.34 -16.24
N MET A 122 18.98 26.92 -15.96
CA MET A 122 19.78 27.73 -16.91
C MET A 122 20.32 26.89 -18.07
N SER A 123 20.52 25.58 -17.86
CA SER A 123 20.87 24.64 -18.97
C SER A 123 19.69 24.25 -19.85
N GLY A 124 18.51 24.87 -19.67
CA GLY A 124 17.30 24.63 -20.42
C GLY A 124 16.46 23.43 -19.95
N LYS A 125 16.90 22.74 -18.91
CA LYS A 125 16.15 21.64 -18.29
C LYS A 125 15.07 22.20 -17.37
N LYS A 126 14.13 21.37 -16.93
CA LYS A 126 13.03 21.81 -16.07
C LYS A 126 13.17 21.24 -14.65
N ILE A 127 12.79 22.03 -13.67
CA ILE A 127 12.78 21.64 -12.27
C ILE A 127 11.37 21.62 -11.72
N LEU A 128 11.09 20.63 -10.88
CA LEU A 128 9.90 20.56 -10.05
C LEU A 128 10.32 20.41 -8.61
N TRP A 129 10.16 21.47 -7.81
CA TRP A 129 10.49 21.46 -6.40
C TRP A 129 9.23 21.30 -5.56
N VAL A 130 9.13 20.19 -4.84
CA VAL A 130 8.10 19.99 -3.82
C VAL A 130 8.66 20.59 -2.52
N ASP A 131 8.15 21.74 -2.18
CA ASP A 131 8.74 22.64 -1.17
C ASP A 131 7.95 22.58 0.15
N GLN A 132 8.62 22.15 1.19
CA GLN A 132 7.98 21.96 2.49
C GLN A 132 8.02 23.20 3.40
N LYS A 133 8.94 24.16 3.10
CA LYS A 133 9.27 25.30 3.97
C LYS A 133 9.27 26.64 3.23
N ASP A 134 8.73 26.66 2.02
CA ASP A 134 8.73 27.81 1.10
C ASP A 134 10.13 28.33 0.69
N ASP A 135 11.13 27.46 0.79
CA ASP A 135 12.52 27.72 0.52
C ASP A 135 12.85 28.01 -0.95
N SER A 136 12.00 27.54 -1.89
CA SER A 136 12.23 27.67 -3.34
C SER A 136 11.70 28.99 -3.92
N ALA A 137 10.92 29.77 -3.18
CA ALA A 137 10.31 31.01 -3.68
C ALA A 137 11.35 32.05 -4.15
N CYS A 138 12.53 32.09 -3.51
CA CYS A 138 13.63 32.97 -3.91
C CYS A 138 14.15 32.71 -5.33
N LEU A 139 13.91 31.51 -5.90
CA LEU A 139 14.33 31.17 -7.27
C LEU A 139 13.62 32.00 -8.35
N ILE A 140 12.49 32.66 -8.02
CA ILE A 140 11.81 33.62 -8.90
C ILE A 140 12.74 34.76 -9.31
N GLY A 141 13.60 35.22 -8.40
CA GLY A 141 14.56 36.29 -8.66
C GLY A 141 15.70 35.91 -9.60
N VAL A 142 15.98 34.60 -9.71
CA VAL A 142 17.15 34.08 -10.45
C VAL A 142 16.74 33.33 -11.73
N ILE A 143 15.67 32.54 -11.72
CA ILE A 143 15.21 31.75 -12.84
C ILE A 143 14.06 32.48 -13.55
N PRO A 144 14.23 32.96 -14.81
CA PRO A 144 13.27 33.84 -15.48
C PRO A 144 11.86 33.25 -15.66
N ASP A 145 11.74 31.95 -15.84
CA ASP A 145 10.45 31.24 -16.06
C ASP A 145 10.04 30.39 -14.84
N PHE A 146 10.61 30.66 -13.67
CA PHE A 146 10.23 29.96 -12.43
C PHE A 146 8.90 30.48 -11.92
N MET A 147 8.02 29.56 -11.55
CA MET A 147 6.74 29.84 -10.89
C MET A 147 6.75 29.21 -9.51
N TYR A 148 6.34 29.99 -8.50
CA TYR A 148 6.05 29.46 -7.17
C TYR A 148 4.55 29.52 -6.90
N ILE A 149 3.97 28.40 -6.48
CA ILE A 149 2.54 28.28 -6.20
C ILE A 149 2.33 27.48 -4.91
N ASN A 150 1.42 27.96 -4.05
CA ASN A 150 1.01 27.15 -2.90
C ASN A 150 0.11 26.00 -3.39
N LEU A 151 0.23 24.82 -2.79
CA LEU A 151 -0.56 23.66 -3.14
C LEU A 151 -2.07 23.90 -3.09
N LYS A 152 -2.55 24.81 -2.24
CA LYS A 152 -3.97 25.22 -2.20
C LYS A 152 -4.47 25.82 -3.50
N ASP A 153 -3.59 26.47 -4.26
CA ASP A 153 -3.91 27.17 -5.49
C ASP A 153 -3.59 26.34 -6.74
N LEU A 154 -2.88 25.22 -6.58
CA LEU A 154 -2.56 24.30 -7.68
C LEU A 154 -3.80 23.48 -8.03
N PRO A 155 -4.31 23.54 -9.28
CA PRO A 155 -5.38 22.64 -9.72
C PRO A 155 -4.86 21.21 -9.77
N TRP A 156 -5.11 20.42 -8.74
CA TRP A 156 -4.55 19.08 -8.62
C TRP A 156 -5.64 18.03 -8.38
N ASN A 157 -5.61 16.96 -9.17
CA ASN A 157 -6.45 15.80 -8.94
C ASN A 157 -5.59 14.51 -8.89
N PRO A 158 -5.35 13.95 -7.71
CA PRO A 158 -4.56 12.73 -7.56
C PRO A 158 -5.24 11.50 -8.14
N PHE A 159 -6.57 11.53 -8.32
CA PHE A 159 -7.36 10.39 -8.81
C PHE A 159 -7.49 10.36 -10.33
N GLU A 160 -7.19 11.47 -10.99
CA GLU A 160 -7.14 11.50 -12.45
C GLU A 160 -5.90 10.74 -12.94
N PRO A 161 -6.05 9.66 -13.73
CA PRO A 161 -4.93 8.99 -14.36
C PRO A 161 -4.25 9.91 -15.37
N ASP A 162 -3.01 9.61 -15.72
CA ASP A 162 -2.37 10.23 -16.86
C ASP A 162 -3.03 9.77 -18.17
N GLU A 163 -2.88 10.55 -19.23
CA GLU A 163 -3.49 10.25 -20.56
C GLU A 163 -3.01 8.91 -21.15
N TYR A 164 -1.88 8.38 -20.68
CA TYR A 164 -1.31 7.10 -21.11
C TYR A 164 -1.49 5.97 -20.12
N ASP A 165 -2.02 6.24 -18.91
CA ASP A 165 -2.23 5.22 -17.88
C ASP A 165 -3.55 4.45 -18.07
N ASP A 166 -3.54 3.17 -17.68
CA ASP A 166 -4.77 2.42 -17.42
C ASP A 166 -5.43 2.92 -16.14
N GLU A 167 -6.72 3.27 -16.22
CA GLU A 167 -7.46 3.86 -15.11
C GLU A 167 -7.44 2.98 -13.85
N ASN A 168 -7.67 1.67 -14.00
CA ASN A 168 -7.72 0.76 -12.85
C ASN A 168 -6.33 0.55 -12.24
N SER A 169 -5.29 0.48 -13.06
CA SER A 169 -3.90 0.42 -12.61
C SER A 169 -3.51 1.67 -11.83
N TRP A 170 -3.94 2.85 -12.29
CA TRP A 170 -3.72 4.10 -11.58
C TRP A 170 -4.45 4.14 -10.23
N TYR A 171 -5.74 3.74 -10.18
CA TYR A 171 -6.49 3.72 -8.91
C TYR A 171 -5.88 2.76 -7.89
N LEU A 172 -5.33 1.63 -8.33
CA LEU A 172 -4.61 0.71 -7.46
C LEU A 172 -3.32 1.36 -6.92
N THR A 173 -2.58 2.06 -7.77
CA THR A 173 -1.37 2.81 -7.38
C THR A 173 -1.70 3.89 -6.35
N VAL A 174 -2.75 4.67 -6.58
CA VAL A 174 -3.20 5.71 -5.64
C VAL A 174 -3.65 5.12 -4.31
N ALA A 175 -4.39 4.01 -4.33
CA ALA A 175 -4.82 3.33 -3.11
C ALA A 175 -3.62 2.79 -2.30
N SER A 176 -2.58 2.28 -2.97
CA SER A 176 -1.34 1.85 -2.34
C SER A 176 -0.55 3.03 -1.73
N ILE A 177 -0.43 4.15 -2.45
CA ILE A 177 0.17 5.38 -1.93
C ILE A 177 -0.64 5.94 -0.73
N TYR A 178 -1.97 5.87 -0.80
CA TYR A 178 -2.85 6.25 0.30
C TYR A 178 -2.60 5.38 1.53
N ARG A 179 -2.52 4.05 1.36
CA ARG A 179 -2.17 3.12 2.43
C ARG A 179 -0.84 3.48 3.09
N LYS A 180 0.21 3.70 2.29
CA LYS A 180 1.55 4.06 2.74
C LYS A 180 1.52 5.31 3.64
N ASN A 181 0.88 6.38 3.17
CA ASN A 181 0.93 7.67 3.85
C ASN A 181 -0.01 7.75 5.05
N PHE A 182 -1.19 7.15 4.99
CA PHE A 182 -2.19 7.24 6.07
C PHE A 182 -2.24 6.00 6.98
N GLY A 183 -1.28 5.07 6.86
CA GLY A 183 -1.15 3.92 7.75
C GLY A 183 -2.39 3.02 7.76
N THR A 184 -3.02 2.78 6.62
CA THR A 184 -4.17 1.87 6.55
C THR A 184 -3.72 0.42 6.38
N PHE A 185 -4.56 -0.54 6.81
CA PHE A 185 -4.34 -1.95 6.52
C PHE A 185 -4.76 -2.29 5.08
N GLN A 186 -4.42 -3.50 4.62
CA GLN A 186 -4.78 -3.98 3.28
C GLN A 186 -6.28 -3.88 2.97
N ALA A 187 -7.15 -4.09 3.98
CA ALA A 187 -8.59 -3.91 3.82
C ALA A 187 -8.98 -2.46 3.49
N GLY A 188 -8.31 -1.47 4.10
CA GLY A 188 -8.52 -0.06 3.78
C GLY A 188 -8.06 0.31 2.37
N GLU A 189 -6.91 -0.19 1.93
CA GLU A 189 -6.44 -0.04 0.54
C GLU A 189 -7.46 -0.59 -0.46
N SER A 190 -7.93 -1.82 -0.22
CA SER A 190 -8.94 -2.46 -1.08
C SER A 190 -10.26 -1.67 -1.11
N THR A 191 -10.67 -1.07 0.01
CA THR A 191 -11.88 -0.25 0.09
C THR A 191 -11.74 1.02 -0.73
N VAL A 192 -10.64 1.77 -0.57
CA VAL A 192 -10.36 2.98 -1.35
C VAL A 192 -10.31 2.69 -2.84
N TYR A 193 -9.62 1.60 -3.24
CA TYR A 193 -9.58 1.17 -4.64
C TYR A 193 -10.97 0.88 -5.21
N GLN A 194 -11.77 0.07 -4.51
CA GLN A 194 -13.13 -0.28 -4.96
C GLN A 194 -14.04 0.94 -5.05
N ASP A 195 -13.94 1.86 -4.10
CA ASP A 195 -14.75 3.08 -4.09
C ASP A 195 -14.34 4.03 -5.22
N LEU A 196 -13.05 4.19 -5.50
CA LEU A 196 -12.56 4.95 -6.65
C LEU A 196 -13.04 4.35 -7.98
N VAL A 197 -12.90 3.04 -8.18
CA VAL A 197 -13.37 2.36 -9.40
C VAL A 197 -14.89 2.50 -9.56
N SER A 198 -15.66 2.27 -8.49
CA SER A 198 -17.12 2.36 -8.53
C SER A 198 -17.60 3.78 -8.83
N LEU A 199 -17.02 4.78 -8.14
CA LEU A 199 -17.38 6.18 -8.32
C LEU A 199 -17.02 6.68 -9.72
N ASN A 200 -15.80 6.42 -10.19
CA ASN A 200 -15.37 6.85 -11.52
C ASN A 200 -16.19 6.19 -12.64
N ARG A 201 -16.55 4.90 -12.51
CA ARG A 201 -17.47 4.24 -13.45
C ARG A 201 -18.81 4.98 -13.54
N LYS A 202 -19.37 5.42 -12.42
CA LYS A 202 -20.63 6.18 -12.38
C LYS A 202 -20.48 7.57 -12.99
N ILE A 203 -19.37 8.25 -12.76
CA ILE A 203 -19.07 9.55 -13.37
C ILE A 203 -18.92 9.40 -14.88
N LYS A 204 -18.10 8.46 -15.34
CA LYS A 204 -17.81 8.20 -16.76
C LYS A 204 -19.04 7.79 -17.56
N ALA A 205 -19.99 7.11 -16.96
CA ALA A 205 -21.27 6.78 -17.60
C ALA A 205 -22.09 8.01 -17.96
N ARG A 206 -21.84 9.17 -17.34
CA ARG A 206 -22.54 10.45 -17.59
C ARG A 206 -21.67 11.47 -18.30
N ASN A 207 -20.41 11.53 -17.94
CA ASN A 207 -19.43 12.40 -18.58
C ASN A 207 -18.08 11.68 -18.67
N LYS A 208 -17.71 11.24 -19.89
CA LYS A 208 -16.47 10.49 -20.14
C LYS A 208 -15.21 11.29 -19.84
N GLU A 209 -15.32 12.61 -19.81
CA GLU A 209 -14.20 13.53 -19.66
C GLU A 209 -13.84 13.81 -18.19
N ASP A 210 -14.73 13.53 -17.24
CA ASP A 210 -14.55 13.86 -15.82
C ASP A 210 -14.04 12.68 -15.02
N TYR A 211 -13.31 12.99 -13.96
CA TYR A 211 -12.82 12.06 -12.93
C TYR A 211 -13.31 12.50 -11.56
N ALA A 212 -13.43 11.56 -10.65
CA ALA A 212 -13.62 11.87 -9.24
C ALA A 212 -12.43 12.67 -8.69
N CYS A 213 -12.72 13.65 -7.87
CA CYS A 213 -11.70 14.32 -7.05
C CYS A 213 -11.79 13.84 -5.59
N PRO A 214 -10.82 14.18 -4.72
CA PRO A 214 -10.86 13.78 -3.31
C PRO A 214 -12.15 14.20 -2.58
N LEU A 215 -12.69 15.37 -2.90
CA LEU A 215 -13.96 15.82 -2.32
C LEU A 215 -15.15 14.97 -2.79
N ASP A 216 -15.14 14.53 -4.05
CA ASP A 216 -16.18 13.62 -4.59
C ASP A 216 -16.14 12.28 -3.90
N LEU A 217 -14.93 11.73 -3.66
CA LEU A 217 -14.77 10.47 -2.93
C LEU A 217 -15.23 10.62 -1.48
N LEU A 218 -14.90 11.72 -0.81
CA LEU A 218 -15.37 12.00 0.54
C LEU A 218 -16.90 12.05 0.62
N GLU A 219 -17.55 12.75 -0.29
CA GLU A 219 -19.02 12.82 -0.36
C GLU A 219 -19.63 11.45 -0.66
N TYR A 220 -19.04 10.70 -1.60
CA TYR A 220 -19.47 9.35 -1.94
C TYR A 220 -19.39 8.40 -0.73
N VAL A 221 -18.26 8.38 -0.02
CA VAL A 221 -18.06 7.51 1.14
C VAL A 221 -18.98 7.90 2.31
N LYS A 222 -19.25 9.19 2.53
CA LYS A 222 -20.20 9.68 3.55
C LYS A 222 -21.62 9.18 3.31
N GLU A 223 -22.07 9.24 2.07
CA GLU A 223 -23.43 8.85 1.69
C GLU A 223 -23.58 7.35 1.38
N LYS A 224 -22.44 6.63 1.23
CA LYS A 224 -22.46 5.19 0.99
C LYS A 224 -23.17 4.47 2.12
N PRO A 225 -24.29 3.78 1.83
CA PRO A 225 -25.01 3.05 2.85
C PRO A 225 -24.20 1.83 3.28
N VAL A 226 -23.96 1.72 4.58
CA VAL A 226 -23.30 0.56 5.19
C VAL A 226 -24.07 0.10 6.42
N PRO A 227 -24.04 -1.20 6.74
CA PRO A 227 -24.72 -1.73 7.92
C PRO A 227 -24.14 -1.13 9.21
N ARG A 228 -25.02 -0.68 10.10
CA ARG A 228 -24.62 -0.09 11.39
C ARG A 228 -23.91 -1.13 12.27
N GLY A 229 -22.82 -0.71 12.93
CA GLY A 229 -22.07 -1.57 13.85
C GLY A 229 -21.20 -2.65 13.15
N SER A 230 -21.20 -2.70 11.83
CA SER A 230 -20.35 -3.62 11.08
C SER A 230 -18.89 -3.14 10.99
N GLU A 231 -17.98 -4.06 10.67
CA GLU A 231 -16.60 -3.67 10.35
C GLU A 231 -16.54 -2.69 9.18
N PHE A 232 -17.41 -2.84 8.19
CA PHE A 232 -17.50 -1.90 7.06
C PHE A 232 -17.85 -0.48 7.50
N ALA A 233 -18.70 -0.32 8.53
CA ALA A 233 -18.99 1.00 9.10
C ALA A 233 -17.75 1.62 9.75
N ARG A 234 -16.96 0.81 10.48
CA ARG A 234 -15.69 1.28 11.09
C ARG A 234 -14.65 1.66 10.04
N TYR A 235 -14.52 0.89 8.96
CA TYR A 235 -13.63 1.24 7.85
C TYR A 235 -14.06 2.52 7.17
N ARG A 236 -15.35 2.66 6.84
CA ARG A 236 -15.93 3.88 6.27
C ARG A 236 -15.66 5.11 7.13
N ASP A 237 -15.92 5.02 8.43
CA ASP A 237 -15.75 6.17 9.33
C ASP A 237 -14.30 6.61 9.44
N ARG A 238 -13.35 5.67 9.43
CA ARG A 238 -11.90 5.95 9.36
C ARG A 238 -11.49 6.55 8.01
N GLU A 239 -12.07 6.07 6.93
CA GLU A 239 -11.82 6.60 5.58
C GLU A 239 -12.36 8.01 5.43
N ILE A 240 -13.55 8.30 5.94
CA ILE A 240 -14.12 9.64 6.01
C ILE A 240 -13.16 10.61 6.72
N LEU A 241 -12.63 10.22 7.88
CA LEU A 241 -11.71 11.06 8.65
C LEU A 241 -10.43 11.39 7.86
N ARG A 242 -9.83 10.40 7.20
CA ARG A 242 -8.61 10.58 6.39
C ARG A 242 -8.87 11.43 5.14
N LEU A 243 -9.94 11.13 4.40
CA LEU A 243 -10.34 11.93 3.24
C LEU A 243 -10.68 13.36 3.63
N TRP A 244 -11.32 13.55 4.78
CA TRP A 244 -11.58 14.89 5.33
C TRP A 244 -10.27 15.63 5.61
N THR A 245 -9.27 14.97 6.20
CA THR A 245 -7.93 15.56 6.44
C THR A 245 -7.26 15.99 5.12
N ILE A 246 -7.37 15.18 4.05
CA ILE A 246 -6.88 15.55 2.72
C ILE A 246 -7.64 16.77 2.21
N CYS A 247 -8.97 16.76 2.28
CA CYS A 247 -9.81 17.83 1.76
C CYS A 247 -9.58 19.16 2.49
N ASP A 248 -9.39 19.10 3.80
CA ASP A 248 -9.07 20.28 4.61
C ASP A 248 -7.67 20.84 4.28
N ALA A 249 -6.68 19.95 4.20
CA ALA A 249 -5.31 20.33 3.92
C ALA A 249 -5.14 21.02 2.56
N TYR A 250 -5.78 20.51 1.53
CA TYR A 250 -5.61 21.00 0.15
C TYR A 250 -6.67 22.00 -0.30
N GLY A 251 -7.78 22.12 0.43
CA GLY A 251 -8.81 23.14 0.19
C GLY A 251 -9.31 23.18 -1.27
N PRO A 252 -9.19 24.34 -1.97
CA PRO A 252 -9.71 24.48 -3.33
C PRO A 252 -9.00 23.61 -4.37
N SER A 253 -7.72 23.24 -4.17
CA SER A 253 -6.92 22.52 -5.17
C SER A 253 -7.48 21.13 -5.52
N ILE A 254 -8.24 20.51 -4.62
CA ILE A 254 -8.80 19.17 -4.81
C ILE A 254 -10.26 19.18 -5.31
N ARG A 255 -10.74 20.32 -5.79
CA ARG A 255 -12.09 20.49 -6.34
C ARG A 255 -12.15 20.46 -7.86
N TYR A 256 -11.13 19.87 -8.48
CA TYR A 256 -11.07 19.77 -9.93
C TYR A 256 -11.35 18.34 -10.38
N SER A 257 -12.27 18.18 -11.33
CA SER A 257 -12.50 16.90 -11.99
C SER A 257 -11.35 16.53 -12.94
N ARG A 258 -10.69 17.57 -13.47
CA ARG A 258 -9.40 17.48 -14.15
C ARG A 258 -8.44 18.50 -13.58
N GLY A 259 -7.30 18.00 -13.11
CA GLY A 259 -6.21 18.83 -12.58
C GLY A 259 -5.25 19.29 -13.66
N VAL A 260 -4.13 19.86 -13.22
CA VAL A 260 -3.02 20.23 -14.11
C VAL A 260 -2.47 18.99 -14.81
N ARG A 261 -2.27 19.07 -16.11
CA ARG A 261 -1.73 17.97 -16.91
C ARG A 261 -0.28 17.67 -16.56
N THR A 262 0.08 16.39 -16.51
CA THR A 262 1.46 15.94 -16.26
C THR A 262 2.45 16.57 -17.24
N LYS A 263 2.08 16.64 -18.53
CA LYS A 263 2.88 17.33 -19.57
C LYS A 263 3.17 18.78 -19.20
N THR A 264 2.21 19.48 -18.61
CA THR A 264 2.40 20.88 -18.18
C THR A 264 3.41 20.96 -17.04
N LEU A 265 3.29 20.10 -16.02
CA LEU A 265 4.27 20.03 -14.91
C LEU A 265 5.69 19.73 -15.42
N LEU A 266 5.83 18.80 -16.36
CA LEU A 266 7.12 18.45 -16.98
C LEU A 266 7.72 19.58 -17.85
N SER A 267 6.92 20.56 -18.26
CA SER A 267 7.35 21.64 -19.17
C SER A 267 7.61 22.98 -18.48
N MET A 268 7.47 23.06 -17.15
CA MET A 268 7.62 24.28 -16.37
C MET A 268 8.73 24.15 -15.31
N ASN A 269 9.34 25.27 -14.95
CA ASN A 269 10.12 25.39 -13.73
C ASN A 269 9.16 25.80 -12.59
N LEU A 270 8.92 24.91 -11.63
CA LEU A 270 7.83 25.04 -10.67
C LEU A 270 8.27 24.69 -9.24
N GLY A 271 8.01 25.57 -8.29
CA GLY A 271 8.02 25.32 -6.86
C GLY A 271 6.59 25.20 -6.32
N ILE A 272 6.31 24.14 -5.56
CA ILE A 272 4.99 23.89 -4.96
C ILE A 272 5.13 23.92 -3.45
N GLY A 273 4.68 25.02 -2.83
CA GLY A 273 4.72 25.22 -1.38
C GLY A 273 3.68 24.40 -0.65
N MET A 274 4.12 23.69 0.39
CA MET A 274 3.28 22.80 1.20
C MET A 274 3.33 23.16 2.69
N GLU A 275 3.72 24.37 3.04
CA GLU A 275 3.81 24.81 4.43
C GLU A 275 2.50 24.59 5.19
N GLY A 276 2.59 24.26 6.49
CA GLY A 276 1.43 24.06 7.37
C GLY A 276 0.61 22.80 7.11
N ARG A 277 1.05 21.86 6.23
CA ARG A 277 0.37 20.58 5.99
C ARG A 277 0.96 19.47 6.86
N SER A 278 0.12 18.45 7.15
CA SER A 278 0.60 17.27 7.86
C SER A 278 1.60 16.46 7.01
N PRO A 279 2.55 15.76 7.63
CA PRO A 279 3.50 14.90 6.90
C PRO A 279 2.82 13.88 5.99
N ASP A 280 1.68 13.33 6.41
CA ASP A 280 0.98 12.31 5.62
C ASP A 280 0.35 12.90 4.35
N THR A 281 -0.23 14.10 4.43
CA THR A 281 -0.78 14.78 3.26
C THR A 281 0.32 15.27 2.32
N LYS A 282 1.44 15.79 2.86
CA LYS A 282 2.62 16.14 2.07
C LYS A 282 3.17 14.93 1.32
N GLY A 283 3.32 13.79 2.03
CA GLY A 283 3.80 12.53 1.44
C GLY A 283 2.85 12.02 0.35
N PHE A 284 1.55 12.05 0.58
CA PHE A 284 0.56 11.64 -0.41
C PHE A 284 0.64 12.46 -1.70
N PHE A 285 0.78 13.79 -1.59
CA PHE A 285 0.98 14.66 -2.75
C PHE A 285 2.29 14.36 -3.48
N ALA A 286 3.40 14.32 -2.74
CA ALA A 286 4.73 14.13 -3.33
C ALA A 286 4.86 12.76 -4.02
N ASP A 287 4.40 11.69 -3.38
CA ASP A 287 4.38 10.34 -3.94
C ASP A 287 3.52 10.26 -5.22
N THR A 288 2.27 10.73 -5.16
CA THR A 288 1.37 10.69 -6.31
C THR A 288 1.89 11.52 -7.47
N THR A 289 2.46 12.69 -7.19
CA THR A 289 3.05 13.57 -8.22
C THR A 289 4.26 12.89 -8.87
N TYR A 290 5.21 12.41 -8.08
CA TYR A 290 6.43 11.78 -8.60
C TYR A 290 6.14 10.54 -9.45
N VAL A 291 5.28 9.66 -8.95
CA VAL A 291 4.86 8.44 -9.68
C VAL A 291 4.14 8.80 -10.99
N LYS A 292 3.28 9.83 -10.96
CA LYS A 292 2.55 10.31 -12.15
C LYS A 292 3.50 10.84 -13.23
N LEU A 293 4.55 11.58 -12.85
CA LEU A 293 5.56 12.08 -13.79
C LEU A 293 6.31 10.94 -14.49
N ILE A 294 6.70 9.91 -13.72
CA ILE A 294 7.43 8.76 -14.26
C ILE A 294 6.52 7.93 -15.15
N ASN A 295 5.29 7.64 -14.72
CA ASN A 295 4.31 6.88 -15.50
C ASN A 295 4.00 7.56 -16.82
N HIS A 296 3.88 8.89 -16.86
CA HIS A 296 3.66 9.64 -18.12
C HIS A 296 4.69 9.27 -19.19
N ARG A 297 5.98 9.30 -18.86
CA ARG A 297 7.04 8.96 -19.80
C ARG A 297 7.19 7.46 -20.02
N LEU A 298 7.05 6.66 -18.99
CA LEU A 298 7.10 5.20 -19.06
C LEU A 298 6.04 4.65 -20.03
N ARG A 299 4.80 5.06 -19.86
CA ARG A 299 3.67 4.60 -20.69
C ARG A 299 3.75 5.13 -22.12
N LYS A 300 4.21 6.36 -22.28
CA LYS A 300 4.51 6.94 -23.58
C LYS A 300 5.74 6.31 -24.26
N ARG A 301 6.53 5.50 -23.54
CA ARG A 301 7.81 4.93 -24.00
C ARG A 301 8.82 6.02 -24.40
N ASP A 302 8.77 7.18 -23.75
CA ASP A 302 9.60 8.35 -24.03
C ASP A 302 10.94 8.26 -23.28
N LYS A 303 11.80 7.33 -23.71
CA LYS A 303 13.15 7.17 -23.13
C LYS A 303 14.02 8.38 -23.46
N ARG A 304 14.80 8.82 -22.51
CA ARG A 304 15.70 9.96 -22.60
C ARG A 304 17.11 9.58 -22.17
N ASN A 305 18.11 9.99 -22.94
CA ASN A 305 19.51 9.70 -22.64
C ASN A 305 20.17 10.76 -21.75
N ASP A 306 19.48 11.85 -21.42
CA ASP A 306 19.95 12.95 -20.58
C ASP A 306 18.85 13.41 -19.65
N LEU A 307 19.20 14.17 -18.61
CA LEU A 307 18.26 14.83 -17.73
C LEU A 307 17.35 15.78 -18.54
N GLU A 308 16.06 15.67 -18.35
CA GLU A 308 15.06 16.62 -18.85
C GLU A 308 14.35 17.34 -17.72
N ASN A 309 14.08 16.60 -16.63
CA ASN A 309 13.43 17.13 -15.45
C ASN A 309 14.17 16.71 -14.19
N LEU A 310 14.36 17.65 -13.28
CA LEU A 310 14.89 17.39 -11.94
C LEU A 310 13.78 17.56 -10.91
N PHE A 311 13.44 16.47 -10.23
CA PHE A 311 12.51 16.50 -9.10
C PHE A 311 13.30 16.78 -7.83
N ILE A 312 12.97 17.87 -7.13
CA ILE A 312 13.70 18.32 -5.94
C ILE A 312 12.81 18.19 -4.72
N LEU A 313 13.37 17.63 -3.65
CA LEU A 313 12.71 17.48 -2.37
C LEU A 313 13.68 17.68 -1.23
N ASP A 314 13.48 18.76 -0.47
CA ASP A 314 14.11 18.94 0.84
C ASP A 314 13.26 18.22 1.89
N ASP A 315 13.89 17.62 2.92
CA ASP A 315 13.26 16.69 3.87
C ASP A 315 12.64 15.44 3.17
N ALA A 316 13.50 14.67 2.47
CA ALA A 316 13.12 13.50 1.65
C ALA A 316 12.42 12.38 2.44
N LYS A 317 12.55 12.35 3.76
CA LYS A 317 11.86 11.42 4.65
C LYS A 317 10.36 11.38 4.39
N ILE A 318 9.76 12.45 3.90
CA ILE A 318 8.32 12.53 3.64
C ILE A 318 7.83 11.42 2.68
N ILE A 319 8.65 11.06 1.67
CA ILE A 319 8.35 10.01 0.69
C ILE A 319 9.24 8.77 0.85
N MET A 320 10.38 8.90 1.53
CA MET A 320 11.40 7.85 1.66
C MET A 320 11.52 7.32 3.09
N ASP A 321 10.48 7.41 3.90
CA ASP A 321 10.49 6.95 5.29
C ASP A 321 10.61 5.42 5.36
N ARG A 322 11.71 4.95 5.97
CA ARG A 322 12.01 3.53 6.18
C ARG A 322 10.93 2.81 7.00
N GLY A 323 10.30 3.51 7.95
CA GLY A 323 9.24 2.96 8.79
C GLY A 323 7.96 2.72 7.99
N LYS A 324 7.56 3.66 7.16
CA LYS A 324 6.37 3.57 6.30
C LYS A 324 6.50 2.43 5.27
N GLU A 325 7.66 2.25 4.66
CA GLU A 325 7.89 1.21 3.65
C GLU A 325 8.05 -0.20 4.25
N LYS A 326 8.68 -0.34 5.42
CA LYS A 326 8.83 -1.65 6.08
C LYS A 326 7.51 -2.32 6.46
N VAL A 327 6.51 -1.53 6.81
CA VAL A 327 5.18 -2.05 7.20
C VAL A 327 4.44 -2.65 6.00
N PHE A 328 4.79 -2.28 4.77
CA PHE A 328 3.99 -2.57 3.58
C PHE A 328 4.72 -3.38 2.49
N ALA A 329 6.04 -3.51 2.56
CA ALA A 329 6.82 -4.14 1.51
C ALA A 329 7.02 -5.64 1.77
N GLN A 330 6.31 -6.47 1.03
CA GLN A 330 6.80 -7.79 0.65
C GLN A 330 7.58 -7.60 -0.67
N GLY A 331 8.90 -7.29 -0.58
CA GLY A 331 9.74 -7.09 -1.76
C GLY A 331 10.49 -5.75 -1.78
N VAL A 332 10.84 -5.27 -2.97
CA VAL A 332 11.52 -3.97 -3.17
C VAL A 332 10.52 -2.85 -2.89
N ALA A 333 10.94 -1.86 -2.08
CA ALA A 333 10.13 -0.69 -1.78
C ALA A 333 9.67 0.01 -3.06
N THR A 334 8.38 0.31 -3.17
CA THR A 334 7.76 0.88 -4.38
C THR A 334 8.50 2.12 -4.88
N MET A 335 8.87 3.04 -3.97
CA MET A 335 9.59 4.26 -4.37
C MET A 335 11.00 3.98 -4.87
N THR A 336 11.73 3.04 -4.28
CA THR A 336 13.05 2.62 -4.81
C THR A 336 12.93 2.09 -6.24
N HIS A 337 11.87 1.35 -6.55
CA HIS A 337 11.59 0.89 -7.91
C HIS A 337 11.40 2.08 -8.88
N TYR A 338 10.58 3.08 -8.51
CA TYR A 338 10.38 4.27 -9.34
C TYR A 338 11.64 5.11 -9.50
N LEU A 339 12.49 5.23 -8.47
CA LEU A 339 13.79 5.89 -8.59
C LEU A 339 14.72 5.18 -9.61
N ASN A 340 14.72 3.85 -9.61
CA ASN A 340 15.48 3.08 -10.60
C ASN A 340 14.97 3.30 -12.04
N LEU A 341 13.65 3.37 -12.21
CA LEU A 341 13.03 3.57 -13.52
C LEU A 341 13.25 5.00 -14.04
N SER A 342 13.20 6.00 -13.17
CA SER A 342 13.16 7.42 -13.55
C SER A 342 14.34 7.83 -14.44
N ARG A 343 15.53 7.26 -14.21
CA ARG A 343 16.76 7.55 -14.97
C ARG A 343 16.62 7.29 -16.48
N GLU A 344 15.91 6.20 -16.86
CA GLU A 344 15.72 5.84 -18.26
C GLU A 344 14.81 6.83 -19.01
N PHE A 345 14.07 7.62 -18.25
CA PHE A 345 13.07 8.57 -18.76
C PHE A 345 13.50 10.03 -18.57
N GLY A 346 14.76 10.28 -18.22
CA GLY A 346 15.32 11.63 -18.04
C GLY A 346 14.66 12.41 -16.90
N ILE A 347 14.11 11.73 -15.88
CA ILE A 347 13.60 12.33 -14.65
C ILE A 347 14.61 12.00 -13.54
N GLY A 348 15.50 12.94 -13.26
CA GLY A 348 16.43 12.85 -12.14
C GLY A 348 15.78 13.34 -10.85
N TYR A 349 16.46 13.10 -9.74
CA TYR A 349 16.06 13.61 -8.44
C TYR A 349 17.23 14.22 -7.68
N ALA A 350 16.93 15.23 -6.86
CA ALA A 350 17.86 15.80 -5.88
C ALA A 350 17.14 15.87 -4.53
N PHE A 351 17.51 14.95 -3.65
CA PHE A 351 16.89 14.80 -2.34
C PHE A 351 17.86 15.22 -1.25
N ALA A 352 17.34 15.93 -0.25
CA ALA A 352 18.09 16.24 0.97
C ALA A 352 17.33 15.79 2.20
N ASP A 353 18.04 15.39 3.25
CA ASP A 353 17.46 15.07 4.55
C ASP A 353 18.45 15.30 5.68
N HIS A 354 17.93 15.51 6.88
CA HIS A 354 18.75 15.71 8.10
C HIS A 354 18.81 14.43 8.96
N HIS A 355 18.00 13.41 8.66
CA HIS A 355 17.98 12.12 9.35
C HIS A 355 18.15 10.93 8.40
N PRO A 356 19.31 10.74 7.77
CA PRO A 356 19.55 9.68 6.81
C PRO A 356 19.29 8.26 7.37
N HIS A 357 19.39 8.04 8.70
CA HIS A 357 19.05 6.72 9.30
C HIS A 357 17.55 6.36 9.17
N LEU A 358 16.69 7.34 8.98
CA LEU A 358 15.24 7.15 8.78
C LEU A 358 14.87 6.97 7.30
N ILE A 359 15.82 7.18 6.39
CA ILE A 359 15.62 7.06 4.95
C ILE A 359 15.75 5.59 4.50
N LEU A 360 15.00 5.20 3.49
CA LEU A 360 15.12 3.91 2.82
C LEU A 360 16.55 3.67 2.33
N SER A 361 17.14 2.56 2.70
CA SER A 361 18.52 2.20 2.27
C SER A 361 18.64 2.11 0.75
N GLY A 362 17.56 1.74 0.04
CA GLY A 362 17.52 1.71 -1.41
C GLY A 362 17.84 3.06 -2.07
N VAL A 363 17.52 4.19 -1.43
CA VAL A 363 17.85 5.53 -1.96
C VAL A 363 19.36 5.70 -2.11
N PHE A 364 20.14 5.28 -1.10
CA PHE A 364 21.60 5.39 -1.14
C PHE A 364 22.22 4.51 -2.21
N SER A 365 21.65 3.33 -2.47
CA SER A 365 22.17 2.41 -3.49
C SER A 365 21.87 2.87 -4.92
N VAL A 366 20.77 3.59 -5.14
CA VAL A 366 20.37 4.08 -6.47
C VAL A 366 20.88 5.49 -6.76
N SER A 367 21.21 6.29 -5.73
CA SER A 367 21.77 7.64 -5.92
C SER A 367 23.21 7.58 -6.43
N LYS A 368 23.44 8.15 -7.59
CA LYS A 368 24.78 8.23 -8.22
C LYS A 368 25.72 9.12 -7.43
N VAL A 369 25.21 10.24 -6.92
CA VAL A 369 25.97 11.22 -6.15
C VAL A 369 25.45 11.25 -4.71
N LYS A 370 26.34 11.09 -3.77
CA LYS A 370 26.05 11.18 -2.34
C LYS A 370 26.91 12.27 -1.71
N ILE A 371 26.27 13.15 -0.99
CA ILE A 371 26.90 14.30 -0.33
C ILE A 371 26.58 14.24 1.16
N MET A 372 27.60 14.17 1.99
CA MET A 372 27.48 14.22 3.44
C MET A 372 28.06 15.55 3.94
N MET A 373 27.21 16.41 4.45
CA MET A 373 27.58 17.61 5.19
C MET A 373 27.67 17.30 6.70
N ALA A 374 27.95 18.27 7.54
CA ALA A 374 28.06 18.06 8.99
C ALA A 374 26.83 17.33 9.56
N LEU A 375 27.09 16.27 10.34
CA LEU A 375 26.12 15.45 11.08
C LEU A 375 26.66 15.21 12.48
N SER A 376 25.82 15.29 13.51
CA SER A 376 26.19 15.04 14.92
C SER A 376 25.62 13.73 15.47
N HIS A 377 24.48 13.28 14.91
CA HIS A 377 23.82 12.06 15.40
C HIS A 377 24.54 10.79 14.92
N GLY A 378 24.94 9.92 15.86
CA GLY A 378 25.78 8.76 15.57
C GLY A 378 25.21 7.78 14.54
N GLU A 379 23.89 7.53 14.55
CA GLU A 379 23.25 6.65 13.57
C GLU A 379 23.24 7.27 12.16
N ASP A 380 23.04 8.58 12.05
CA ASP A 380 23.08 9.31 10.77
C ASP A 380 24.48 9.24 10.15
N ILE A 381 25.50 9.46 10.96
CA ILE A 381 26.89 9.36 10.53
C ILE A 381 27.22 7.92 10.11
N MET A 382 26.78 6.94 10.87
CA MET A 382 27.01 5.52 10.54
C MET A 382 26.38 5.14 9.20
N VAL A 383 25.13 5.56 8.96
CA VAL A 383 24.43 5.27 7.70
C VAL A 383 25.11 5.94 6.53
N MET A 384 25.44 7.23 6.65
CA MET A 384 26.12 7.96 5.57
C MET A 384 27.54 7.48 5.34
N SER A 385 28.31 7.17 6.39
CA SER A 385 29.64 6.59 6.25
C SER A 385 29.62 5.28 5.46
N ARG A 386 28.67 4.40 5.73
CA ARG A 386 28.48 3.17 4.95
C ARG A 386 28.07 3.44 3.50
N ALA A 387 27.17 4.40 3.29
CA ALA A 387 26.70 4.76 1.95
C ALA A 387 27.83 5.38 1.08
N LEU A 388 28.75 6.09 1.70
CA LEU A 388 29.90 6.72 1.07
C LEU A 388 31.14 5.79 0.98
N GLY A 389 31.13 4.64 1.69
CA GLY A 389 32.29 3.74 1.75
C GLY A 389 33.43 4.28 2.60
N LEU A 390 33.15 5.10 3.64
CA LEU A 390 34.20 5.71 4.47
C LEU A 390 34.94 4.67 5.33
N THR A 391 36.25 4.78 5.40
CA THR A 391 37.10 4.09 6.39
C THR A 391 36.82 4.61 7.80
N SER A 392 37.29 3.90 8.84
CA SER A 392 37.14 4.33 10.22
C SER A 392 37.80 5.68 10.49
N ALA A 393 38.97 5.94 9.90
CA ALA A 393 39.67 7.23 10.00
C ALA A 393 38.89 8.36 9.31
N GLN A 394 38.42 8.14 8.07
CA GLN A 394 37.63 9.12 7.32
C GLN A 394 36.29 9.43 8.03
N LYS A 395 35.69 8.44 8.72
CA LYS A 395 34.49 8.67 9.53
C LYS A 395 34.74 9.64 10.68
N LEU A 396 35.87 9.54 11.35
CA LEU A 396 36.23 10.48 12.43
C LEU A 396 36.42 11.91 11.90
N GLU A 397 37.06 12.07 10.74
CA GLU A 397 37.19 13.38 10.09
C GLU A 397 35.86 13.93 9.58
N ALA A 398 35.00 13.08 9.05
CA ALA A 398 33.66 13.48 8.63
C ALA A 398 32.76 13.98 9.79
N HIS A 399 33.06 13.61 11.03
CA HIS A 399 32.43 14.19 12.23
C HIS A 399 32.79 15.66 12.49
N ARG A 400 33.92 16.12 11.93
CA ARG A 400 34.47 17.45 12.17
C ARG A 400 34.13 18.46 11.08
N LEU A 401 33.27 18.09 10.15
CA LEU A 401 32.85 18.96 9.06
C LEU A 401 32.20 20.25 9.61
N ASN A 402 32.67 21.37 9.09
CA ASN A 402 32.07 22.68 9.37
C ASN A 402 30.98 23.02 8.37
N LYS A 403 30.23 24.08 8.64
CA LYS A 403 29.24 24.63 7.70
C LYS A 403 29.92 24.93 6.35
N GLY A 404 29.29 24.47 5.25
CA GLY A 404 29.82 24.65 3.90
C GLY A 404 30.90 23.62 3.49
N GLN A 405 31.21 22.67 4.36
CA GLN A 405 32.10 21.56 4.04
C GLN A 405 31.26 20.27 3.82
N ALA A 406 31.72 19.42 2.91
CA ALA A 406 31.06 18.16 2.64
C ALA A 406 32.05 17.08 2.15
N VAL A 407 31.69 15.83 2.39
CA VAL A 407 32.28 14.67 1.73
C VAL A 407 31.37 14.22 0.61
N VAL A 408 31.92 14.03 -0.58
CA VAL A 408 31.20 13.61 -1.78
C VAL A 408 31.72 12.27 -2.26
N GLN A 409 30.81 11.40 -2.69
CA GLN A 409 31.12 10.15 -3.38
C GLN A 409 30.29 10.07 -4.66
N ILE A 410 30.92 9.77 -5.79
CA ILE A 410 30.29 9.62 -7.10
C ILE A 410 30.49 8.17 -7.56
N SER A 411 29.43 7.38 -7.52
CA SER A 411 29.52 5.94 -7.81
C SER A 411 29.71 5.65 -9.30
N GLY A 412 30.63 4.72 -9.63
CA GLY A 412 30.77 4.17 -10.99
C GLY A 412 31.30 5.16 -12.04
N ASP A 413 32.10 6.12 -11.64
CA ASP A 413 32.93 6.99 -12.51
C ASP A 413 34.41 6.61 -12.40
N ASP A 414 35.28 7.38 -13.07
CA ASP A 414 36.72 7.14 -13.06
C ASP A 414 37.37 7.32 -11.67
N TYR A 415 36.68 8.09 -10.81
CA TYR A 415 37.07 8.27 -9.41
C TYR A 415 35.88 7.96 -8.50
N THR A 416 35.94 6.89 -7.76
CA THR A 416 34.85 6.38 -6.90
C THR A 416 35.11 6.59 -5.41
N GLU A 417 36.32 6.96 -5.03
CA GLU A 417 36.66 7.22 -3.64
C GLU A 417 35.96 8.48 -3.12
N PRO A 418 35.57 8.51 -1.85
CA PRO A 418 35.03 9.71 -1.24
C PRO A 418 36.10 10.81 -1.15
N PHE A 419 35.70 12.03 -1.43
CA PHE A 419 36.61 13.17 -1.39
C PHE A 419 35.92 14.39 -0.75
N PHE A 420 36.75 15.30 -0.24
CA PHE A 420 36.30 16.51 0.46
C PHE A 420 36.05 17.63 -0.52
N ILE A 421 34.96 18.40 -0.26
CA ILE A 421 34.66 19.65 -0.97
C ILE A 421 34.30 20.79 -0.02
N THR A 422 34.54 22.01 -0.48
CA THR A 422 33.90 23.22 0.06
C THR A 422 32.79 23.64 -0.88
N THR A 423 31.56 23.68 -0.38
CA THR A 423 30.38 24.08 -1.16
C THR A 423 30.35 25.60 -1.34
N PRO A 424 29.77 26.10 -2.46
CA PRO A 424 29.70 27.54 -2.70
C PRO A 424 28.80 28.23 -1.67
N ASN A 425 29.28 29.36 -1.13
CA ASN A 425 28.52 30.23 -0.27
C ASN A 425 27.68 31.21 -1.13
N ILE A 426 26.48 30.78 -1.53
CA ILE A 426 25.58 31.58 -2.35
C ILE A 426 24.42 32.05 -1.50
N THR A 427 24.19 33.37 -1.50
CA THR A 427 23.02 33.99 -0.86
C THR A 427 21.94 34.18 -1.90
N PHE A 428 20.74 33.73 -1.60
CA PHE A 428 19.54 33.96 -2.41
C PHE A 428 18.70 35.03 -1.69
N GLU A 429 18.39 36.10 -2.40
CA GLU A 429 17.55 37.18 -1.85
C GLU A 429 16.09 36.73 -1.75
N GLU A 430 15.40 37.16 -0.72
CA GLU A 430 13.97 36.98 -0.58
C GLU A 430 13.24 37.76 -1.67
N VAL A 431 12.22 37.19 -2.24
CA VAL A 431 11.41 37.81 -3.30
C VAL A 431 10.13 38.38 -2.68
N ALA A 432 9.82 39.63 -3.03
CA ALA A 432 8.60 40.27 -2.59
C ALA A 432 7.35 39.48 -3.06
N ARG A 433 6.33 39.45 -2.21
CA ARG A 433 5.08 38.73 -2.45
C ARG A 433 4.41 39.20 -3.76
N GLU A 434 4.48 40.48 -4.06
CA GLU A 434 3.94 41.06 -5.29
C GLU A 434 4.58 40.47 -6.56
N GLU A 435 5.90 40.22 -6.54
CA GLU A 435 6.57 39.59 -7.69
C GLU A 435 6.20 38.12 -7.84
N ILE A 436 6.01 37.40 -6.72
CA ILE A 436 5.50 36.02 -6.73
C ILE A 436 4.12 35.97 -7.40
N GLU A 437 3.19 36.85 -6.99
CA GLU A 437 1.84 36.94 -7.53
C GLU A 437 1.86 37.32 -9.02
N LYS A 438 2.66 38.32 -9.41
CA LYS A 438 2.81 38.75 -10.79
C LYS A 438 3.34 37.61 -11.68
N ARG A 439 4.31 36.86 -11.22
CA ARG A 439 4.86 35.71 -11.94
C ARG A 439 3.80 34.60 -12.06
N ARG A 440 3.07 34.33 -10.97
CA ARG A 440 1.98 33.35 -10.95
C ARG A 440 0.89 33.70 -11.95
N GLU A 441 0.44 34.95 -11.99
CA GLU A 441 -0.60 35.39 -12.92
C GLU A 441 -0.14 35.27 -14.39
N ARG A 442 1.12 35.64 -14.69
CA ARG A 442 1.69 35.51 -16.04
C ARG A 442 1.69 34.06 -16.52
N LEU A 443 1.98 33.08 -15.67
CA LEU A 443 2.08 31.67 -16.03
C LEU A 443 0.78 30.88 -15.81
N ARG A 444 -0.22 31.50 -15.14
CA ARG A 444 -1.50 30.87 -14.79
C ARG A 444 -2.24 30.29 -15.97
N LYS A 445 -2.29 30.99 -17.09
CA LYS A 445 -2.98 30.54 -18.31
C LYS A 445 -2.44 29.16 -18.75
N ARG A 446 -1.13 28.98 -18.71
CA ARG A 446 -0.46 27.72 -19.07
C ARG A 446 -0.75 26.60 -18.06
N LEU A 447 -0.78 26.95 -16.77
CA LEU A 447 -1.10 25.99 -15.71
C LEU A 447 -2.54 25.49 -15.78
N MET A 448 -3.48 26.39 -16.15
CA MET A 448 -4.92 26.12 -16.22
C MET A 448 -5.35 25.43 -17.53
N GLU A 449 -4.43 25.16 -18.45
CA GLU A 449 -4.77 24.52 -19.72
C GLU A 449 -5.33 23.10 -19.52
N GLY A 450 -6.57 22.90 -19.94
CA GLY A 450 -7.29 21.63 -19.82
C GLY A 450 -7.81 21.29 -18.43
N VAL A 451 -7.65 22.20 -17.46
CA VAL A 451 -8.20 22.08 -16.09
C VAL A 451 -9.72 22.21 -16.14
N ARG A 452 -10.42 21.37 -15.37
CA ARG A 452 -11.87 21.43 -15.21
C ARG A 452 -12.26 21.39 -13.76
N GLN A 453 -13.18 22.26 -13.36
CA GLN A 453 -13.77 22.19 -12.03
C GLN A 453 -14.75 21.01 -11.92
N ARG A 454 -14.90 20.50 -10.70
CA ARG A 454 -15.92 19.47 -10.41
C ARG A 454 -17.31 20.01 -10.69
N SER A 455 -18.17 19.14 -11.18
CA SER A 455 -19.61 19.40 -11.31
C SER A 455 -20.39 18.84 -10.12
N ASN A 456 -21.65 19.22 -9.96
CA ASN A 456 -22.55 18.61 -8.96
C ASN A 456 -22.99 17.18 -9.36
N LEU A 457 -22.21 16.52 -10.20
CA LEU A 457 -22.55 15.22 -10.77
C LEU A 457 -22.60 14.13 -9.69
N VAL A 458 -21.63 14.11 -8.77
CA VAL A 458 -21.60 13.11 -7.69
C VAL A 458 -22.81 13.25 -6.78
N TYR A 459 -23.19 14.45 -6.39
CA TYR A 459 -24.41 14.69 -5.61
C TYR A 459 -25.67 14.16 -6.32
N ARG A 460 -25.80 14.38 -7.65
CA ARG A 460 -26.92 13.82 -8.44
C ARG A 460 -26.87 12.30 -8.46
N ILE A 461 -25.69 11.70 -8.70
CA ILE A 461 -25.50 10.25 -8.68
C ILE A 461 -25.98 9.66 -7.36
N MET A 462 -25.55 10.23 -6.24
CA MET A 462 -25.91 9.73 -4.91
C MET A 462 -27.41 9.87 -4.64
N ARG A 463 -28.02 10.99 -5.04
CA ARG A 463 -29.46 11.22 -4.89
C ARG A 463 -30.28 10.22 -5.71
N GLU A 464 -29.90 9.99 -6.97
CA GLU A 464 -30.56 9.01 -7.84
C GLU A 464 -30.41 7.58 -7.30
N GLU A 465 -29.23 7.22 -6.80
CA GLU A 465 -28.98 5.91 -6.20
C GLU A 465 -29.81 5.69 -4.93
N LYS A 466 -29.90 6.70 -4.07
CA LYS A 466 -30.75 6.68 -2.89
C LYS A 466 -32.23 6.55 -3.28
N ALA A 467 -32.68 7.26 -4.31
CA ALA A 467 -34.03 7.14 -4.85
C ALA A 467 -34.28 5.74 -5.47
N ARG A 468 -33.31 5.21 -6.22
CA ARG A 468 -33.37 3.88 -6.85
C ARG A 468 -33.42 2.74 -5.85
N THR A 469 -32.60 2.77 -4.82
CA THR A 469 -32.52 1.69 -3.83
C THR A 469 -33.53 1.86 -2.72
N GLY A 470 -33.76 3.06 -2.26
CA GLY A 470 -34.56 3.40 -1.10
C GLY A 470 -34.11 2.76 0.21
N LEU A 471 -32.88 2.17 0.23
CA LEU A 471 -32.32 1.50 1.39
C LEU A 471 -31.71 2.52 2.36
N ASN A 472 -31.90 2.25 3.65
CA ASN A 472 -31.28 3.00 4.75
C ASN A 472 -30.33 2.09 5.54
N GLY A 473 -29.67 2.62 6.59
CA GLY A 473 -28.71 1.85 7.39
C GLY A 473 -29.32 0.65 8.12
N ASP A 474 -30.60 0.70 8.51
CA ASP A 474 -31.30 -0.42 9.13
C ASP A 474 -31.60 -1.53 8.12
N ASP A 475 -32.04 -1.15 6.90
CA ASP A 475 -32.28 -2.07 5.80
C ASP A 475 -31.01 -2.88 5.47
N LEU A 476 -29.87 -2.20 5.40
CA LEU A 476 -28.58 -2.85 5.11
C LEU A 476 -28.08 -3.70 6.27
N THR A 477 -28.29 -3.27 7.50
CA THR A 477 -27.98 -4.07 8.70
C THR A 477 -28.74 -5.39 8.67
N MET A 478 -30.03 -5.35 8.32
CA MET A 478 -30.86 -6.54 8.15
C MET A 478 -30.35 -7.43 7.00
N ILE A 479 -30.07 -6.87 5.84
CA ILE A 479 -29.56 -7.60 4.67
C ILE A 479 -28.25 -8.31 5.02
N GLN A 480 -27.31 -7.62 5.70
CA GLN A 480 -26.04 -8.20 6.09
C GLN A 480 -26.19 -9.31 7.14
N ASP A 481 -27.07 -9.15 8.11
CA ASP A 481 -27.34 -10.19 9.10
C ASP A 481 -27.97 -11.43 8.45
N ILE A 482 -28.87 -11.25 7.46
CA ILE A 482 -29.43 -12.35 6.66
C ILE A 482 -28.31 -13.06 5.89
N ASN A 483 -27.39 -12.33 5.29
CA ASN A 483 -26.24 -12.89 4.56
C ASN A 483 -25.30 -13.71 5.47
N SER A 484 -24.99 -13.18 6.66
CA SER A 484 -24.08 -13.80 7.61
C SER A 484 -24.70 -15.00 8.34
N TYR A 485 -25.98 -14.89 8.68
CA TYR A 485 -26.72 -15.88 9.47
C TYR A 485 -28.04 -16.28 8.79
N PRO A 486 -27.99 -16.95 7.63
CA PRO A 486 -29.19 -17.19 6.81
C PRO A 486 -30.26 -18.04 7.51
N PHE A 487 -29.86 -18.89 8.45
CA PHE A 487 -30.76 -19.82 9.17
C PHE A 487 -31.31 -19.28 10.48
N LYS A 488 -31.03 -18.03 10.82
CA LYS A 488 -31.55 -17.36 12.01
C LYS A 488 -33.02 -16.91 11.76
N GLY A 489 -33.90 -17.24 12.67
CA GLY A 489 -35.29 -16.79 12.61
C GLY A 489 -35.44 -15.28 12.84
N LEU A 490 -36.55 -14.68 12.35
CA LEU A 490 -36.73 -13.22 12.42
C LEU A 490 -36.72 -12.70 13.87
N THR A 491 -37.39 -13.36 14.81
CA THR A 491 -37.45 -12.92 16.21
C THR A 491 -36.07 -12.96 16.88
N GLU A 492 -35.31 -14.04 16.66
CA GLU A 492 -33.96 -14.20 17.15
C GLU A 492 -33.03 -13.15 16.54
N ARG A 493 -33.22 -12.84 15.25
CA ARG A 493 -32.49 -11.83 14.51
C ARG A 493 -32.69 -10.43 15.10
N TYR A 494 -33.92 -10.07 15.40
CA TYR A 494 -34.23 -8.78 16.03
C TYR A 494 -33.53 -8.63 17.38
N SER A 495 -33.58 -9.66 18.22
CA SER A 495 -32.90 -9.67 19.52
C SER A 495 -31.39 -9.54 19.38
N SER A 496 -30.77 -10.28 18.44
CA SER A 496 -29.31 -10.24 18.23
C SER A 496 -28.83 -8.90 17.66
N LEU A 497 -29.70 -8.17 16.96
CA LEU A 497 -29.43 -6.81 16.47
C LEU A 497 -29.72 -5.71 17.51
N GLY A 498 -30.22 -6.08 18.70
CA GLY A 498 -30.67 -5.12 19.71
C GLY A 498 -31.90 -4.31 19.29
N TRP A 499 -32.76 -4.87 18.43
CA TRP A 499 -33.92 -4.19 17.91
C TRP A 499 -35.21 -4.63 18.63
N THR A 500 -36.14 -3.68 18.78
CA THR A 500 -37.49 -4.01 19.19
C THR A 500 -38.17 -4.78 18.05
N THR A 501 -39.16 -5.63 18.42
CA THR A 501 -39.95 -6.41 17.43
C THR A 501 -40.59 -5.50 16.40
N ASN A 502 -41.16 -4.37 16.83
CA ASN A 502 -41.81 -3.42 15.93
C ASN A 502 -40.84 -2.81 14.91
N ARG A 503 -39.62 -2.44 15.34
CA ARG A 503 -38.57 -1.95 14.44
C ARG A 503 -38.19 -3.02 13.41
N GLY A 504 -37.92 -4.24 13.88
CA GLY A 504 -37.55 -5.35 13.02
C GLY A 504 -38.59 -5.71 11.99
N GLN A 505 -39.86 -5.80 12.42
CA GLN A 505 -41.02 -6.08 11.53
C GLN A 505 -41.19 -4.99 10.47
N LYS A 506 -41.05 -3.71 10.83
CA LYS A 506 -41.14 -2.59 9.89
C LYS A 506 -40.06 -2.69 8.81
N VAL A 507 -38.79 -2.97 9.19
CA VAL A 507 -37.67 -3.12 8.26
C VAL A 507 -37.87 -4.32 7.35
N VAL A 508 -38.22 -5.49 7.89
CA VAL A 508 -38.48 -6.71 7.11
C VAL A 508 -39.58 -6.51 6.10
N LYS A 509 -40.71 -5.92 6.53
CA LYS A 509 -41.85 -5.63 5.64
C LYS A 509 -41.48 -4.67 4.51
N GLN A 510 -40.67 -3.65 4.80
CA GLN A 510 -40.18 -2.70 3.79
C GLN A 510 -39.26 -3.40 2.77
N LEU A 511 -38.34 -4.23 3.24
CA LEU A 511 -37.42 -4.99 2.38
C LEU A 511 -38.19 -6.00 1.51
N GLU A 512 -39.14 -6.72 2.06
CA GLU A 512 -39.96 -7.68 1.33
C GLU A 512 -40.79 -6.98 0.25
N ASN A 513 -41.55 -5.91 0.61
CA ASN A 513 -42.40 -5.16 -0.31
C ASN A 513 -41.60 -4.55 -1.49
N ARG A 514 -40.31 -4.23 -1.29
CA ARG A 514 -39.41 -3.69 -2.32
C ARG A 514 -38.63 -4.77 -3.08
N GLY A 515 -38.90 -6.05 -2.76
CA GLY A 515 -38.24 -7.19 -3.41
C GLY A 515 -36.76 -7.35 -3.11
N TRP A 516 -36.31 -6.87 -1.94
CA TRP A 516 -34.94 -7.08 -1.49
C TRP A 516 -34.74 -8.43 -0.78
N ILE A 517 -35.75 -8.93 -0.12
CA ILE A 517 -35.75 -10.23 0.55
C ILE A 517 -37.05 -11.00 0.23
N ASN A 518 -36.96 -12.33 0.32
CA ASN A 518 -38.13 -13.22 0.34
C ASN A 518 -38.24 -13.85 1.72
N LEU A 519 -39.45 -14.08 2.18
CA LEU A 519 -39.70 -14.78 3.43
C LEU A 519 -40.16 -16.22 3.17
N ALA A 520 -39.54 -17.16 3.91
CA ALA A 520 -39.90 -18.57 3.88
C ALA A 520 -40.34 -19.02 5.27
N LYS A 521 -41.54 -19.68 5.37
CA LYS A 521 -42.12 -20.12 6.63
C LYS A 521 -41.94 -21.61 6.85
N ALA A 522 -41.54 -21.98 8.06
CA ALA A 522 -41.45 -23.35 8.54
C ALA A 522 -42.18 -23.49 9.90
N GLY A 523 -43.46 -23.67 9.87
CA GLY A 523 -44.33 -23.60 11.06
C GLY A 523 -44.28 -22.21 11.71
N LYS A 524 -43.82 -22.11 12.96
CA LYS A 524 -43.64 -20.84 13.66
C LYS A 524 -42.35 -20.07 13.25
N LEU A 525 -41.40 -20.75 12.62
CA LEU A 525 -40.17 -20.14 12.18
C LEU A 525 -40.36 -19.42 10.85
N VAL A 526 -39.90 -18.18 10.78
CA VAL A 526 -39.87 -17.41 9.54
C VAL A 526 -38.40 -17.09 9.26
N LEU A 527 -37.89 -17.54 8.11
CA LEU A 527 -36.56 -17.28 7.58
C LEU A 527 -36.64 -16.22 6.47
N ALA A 528 -35.59 -15.43 6.36
CA ALA A 528 -35.45 -14.46 5.28
C ALA A 528 -34.32 -14.91 4.32
N GLU A 529 -34.58 -14.75 3.02
CA GLU A 529 -33.62 -15.05 1.95
C GLU A 529 -33.37 -13.82 1.09
N LEU A 530 -32.10 -13.59 0.72
CA LEU A 530 -31.74 -12.50 -0.19
C LEU A 530 -32.19 -12.81 -1.61
N THR A 531 -32.78 -11.82 -2.28
CA THR A 531 -33.12 -11.93 -3.71
C THR A 531 -31.86 -11.74 -4.60
N GLU A 532 -31.95 -12.08 -5.89
CA GLU A 532 -30.87 -11.79 -6.83
C GLU A 532 -30.59 -10.28 -6.97
N LYS A 533 -31.62 -9.46 -6.87
CA LYS A 533 -31.49 -8.00 -6.81
C LYS A 533 -30.57 -7.56 -5.66
N THR A 534 -30.76 -8.14 -4.48
CA THR A 534 -29.97 -7.84 -3.28
C THR A 534 -28.54 -8.35 -3.44
N ARG A 535 -28.36 -9.56 -3.96
CA ARG A 535 -27.04 -10.12 -4.20
C ARG A 535 -26.24 -9.32 -5.23
N ALA A 536 -26.91 -8.82 -6.29
CA ALA A 536 -26.30 -7.92 -7.27
C ALA A 536 -25.84 -6.62 -6.62
N TYR A 537 -26.72 -6.00 -5.81
CA TYR A 537 -26.40 -4.78 -5.10
C TYR A 537 -25.27 -4.95 -4.07
N MET A 538 -25.26 -6.07 -3.32
CA MET A 538 -24.14 -6.37 -2.41
C MET A 538 -22.82 -6.50 -3.15
N ARG A 539 -22.78 -7.10 -4.34
CA ARG A 539 -21.59 -7.16 -5.19
C ARG A 539 -21.12 -5.78 -5.64
N GLU A 540 -22.03 -4.87 -5.98
CA GLU A 540 -21.73 -3.47 -6.28
C GLU A 540 -21.04 -2.77 -5.09
N LEU A 541 -21.42 -3.14 -3.86
CA LEU A 541 -20.84 -2.64 -2.61
C LEU A 541 -19.53 -3.36 -2.19
N GLY A 542 -19.08 -4.36 -2.97
CA GLY A 542 -17.91 -5.18 -2.61
C GLY A 542 -18.16 -6.18 -1.47
N ILE A 543 -19.43 -6.44 -1.12
CA ILE A 543 -19.81 -7.37 -0.05
C ILE A 543 -20.08 -8.74 -0.68
N PRO A 544 -19.36 -9.81 -0.29
CA PRO A 544 -19.61 -11.14 -0.80
C PRO A 544 -20.99 -11.63 -0.38
N ALA A 545 -21.84 -11.94 -1.36
CA ALA A 545 -23.19 -12.42 -1.14
C ALA A 545 -23.26 -13.95 -1.13
N ARG A 546 -23.83 -14.50 -0.07
CA ARG A 546 -24.00 -15.96 0.07
C ARG A 546 -25.01 -16.48 -0.95
N ARG A 547 -24.69 -17.59 -1.59
CA ARG A 547 -25.57 -18.36 -2.48
C ARG A 547 -25.71 -19.77 -1.97
N PHE A 548 -26.93 -20.30 -2.05
CA PHE A 548 -27.18 -21.73 -1.92
C PHE A 548 -27.04 -22.38 -3.29
N ARG A 549 -26.35 -23.50 -3.37
CA ARG A 549 -26.15 -24.20 -4.66
C ARG A 549 -27.42 -24.84 -5.15
N ARG A 550 -28.24 -25.40 -4.24
CA ARG A 550 -29.51 -26.04 -4.52
C ARG A 550 -30.58 -25.67 -3.50
N GLY A 551 -31.81 -25.50 -3.95
CA GLY A 551 -32.94 -25.14 -3.10
C GLY A 551 -32.87 -23.75 -2.49
N GLY A 552 -33.94 -23.31 -1.84
CA GLY A 552 -34.00 -22.05 -1.11
C GLY A 552 -33.51 -22.18 0.34
N VAL A 553 -33.61 -21.07 1.07
CA VAL A 553 -33.16 -20.99 2.49
C VAL A 553 -33.76 -22.05 3.37
N LEU A 554 -35.04 -22.41 3.14
CA LEU A 554 -35.79 -23.39 3.94
C LEU A 554 -35.24 -24.80 3.76
N THR A 555 -34.96 -25.22 2.51
CA THR A 555 -34.35 -26.52 2.21
C THR A 555 -33.00 -26.63 2.90
N ASN A 556 -32.15 -25.61 2.73
CA ASN A 556 -30.80 -25.60 3.31
C ASN A 556 -30.83 -25.52 4.85
N TYR A 557 -31.81 -24.85 5.44
CA TYR A 557 -32.02 -24.86 6.90
C TYR A 557 -32.24 -26.27 7.44
N TYR A 558 -33.14 -27.03 6.80
CA TYR A 558 -33.40 -28.41 7.25
C TYR A 558 -32.24 -29.35 6.95
N ILE A 559 -31.59 -29.24 5.82
CA ILE A 559 -30.37 -30.00 5.51
C ILE A 559 -29.30 -29.76 6.59
N GLU A 560 -29.08 -28.50 6.97
CA GLU A 560 -28.12 -28.17 8.02
C GLU A 560 -28.51 -28.72 9.39
N LYS A 561 -29.78 -28.66 9.75
CA LYS A 561 -30.28 -29.27 10.98
C LYS A 561 -30.05 -30.80 11.00
N MET A 562 -30.29 -31.47 9.89
CA MET A 562 -30.04 -32.91 9.77
C MET A 562 -28.54 -33.23 9.77
N ARG A 563 -27.71 -32.43 9.10
CA ARG A 563 -26.27 -32.57 9.13
C ARG A 563 -25.75 -32.57 10.57
N ILE A 564 -26.10 -31.54 11.35
CA ILE A 564 -25.71 -31.40 12.75
C ILE A 564 -26.23 -32.59 13.59
N HIS A 565 -27.45 -33.04 13.35
CA HIS A 565 -28.05 -34.17 14.05
C HIS A 565 -27.27 -35.46 13.82
N PHE A 566 -26.98 -35.80 12.56
CA PHE A 566 -26.26 -37.03 12.23
C PHE A 566 -24.78 -36.99 12.62
N GLU A 567 -24.14 -35.82 12.55
CA GLU A 567 -22.77 -35.66 13.08
C GLU A 567 -22.72 -35.92 14.59
N LYS A 568 -23.71 -35.42 15.36
CA LYS A 568 -23.83 -35.73 16.80
C LYS A 568 -24.06 -37.22 17.09
N LYS A 569 -24.69 -37.94 16.15
CA LYS A 569 -24.86 -39.40 16.22
C LYS A 569 -23.62 -40.18 15.77
N GLY A 570 -22.53 -39.51 15.42
CA GLY A 570 -21.27 -40.13 15.05
C GLY A 570 -21.13 -40.49 13.56
N TYR A 571 -22.04 -40.04 12.70
CA TYR A 571 -21.90 -40.18 11.26
C TYR A 571 -20.96 -39.12 10.70
N LYS A 572 -20.12 -39.54 9.73
CA LYS A 572 -19.41 -38.57 8.88
C LYS A 572 -20.39 -38.10 7.78
N VAL A 573 -20.73 -36.80 7.78
CA VAL A 573 -21.72 -36.25 6.87
C VAL A 573 -21.06 -35.44 5.75
N LYS A 574 -21.44 -35.74 4.49
CA LYS A 574 -21.05 -34.91 3.33
C LYS A 574 -22.31 -34.27 2.76
N THR A 575 -22.30 -32.95 2.66
CA THR A 575 -23.37 -32.15 2.03
C THR A 575 -23.22 -32.15 0.52
N GLU A 576 -24.33 -32.19 -0.22
CA GLU A 576 -24.36 -32.18 -1.69
C GLU A 576 -23.36 -33.18 -2.30
N ALA A 577 -23.35 -34.39 -1.77
CA ALA A 577 -22.37 -35.42 -2.16
C ALA A 577 -22.64 -35.93 -3.56
N LYS A 578 -21.61 -35.90 -4.41
CA LYS A 578 -21.67 -36.44 -5.75
C LYS A 578 -21.62 -37.97 -5.72
N LEU A 579 -22.60 -38.62 -6.36
CA LEU A 579 -22.67 -40.07 -6.57
C LEU A 579 -22.83 -40.31 -8.08
N GLY A 580 -21.72 -40.65 -8.75
CA GLY A 580 -21.67 -40.69 -10.22
C GLY A 580 -22.02 -39.32 -10.80
N ASP A 581 -23.05 -39.26 -11.65
CA ASP A 581 -23.54 -38.01 -12.25
C ASP A 581 -24.63 -37.31 -11.43
N TYR A 582 -24.99 -37.89 -10.27
CA TYR A 582 -26.05 -37.38 -9.43
C TYR A 582 -25.50 -36.84 -8.10
N TYR A 583 -26.36 -36.11 -7.40
CA TYR A 583 -26.04 -35.57 -6.07
C TYR A 583 -27.14 -35.96 -5.10
N THR A 584 -26.79 -36.28 -3.88
CA THR A 584 -27.71 -36.38 -2.76
C THR A 584 -27.51 -35.18 -1.82
N ASP A 585 -28.62 -34.76 -1.15
CA ASP A 585 -28.56 -33.61 -0.23
C ASP A 585 -27.55 -33.85 0.91
N LEU A 586 -27.60 -35.08 1.51
CA LEU A 586 -26.58 -35.53 2.48
C LEU A 586 -26.18 -36.98 2.17
N LEU A 587 -24.90 -37.25 2.24
CA LEU A 587 -24.35 -38.62 2.32
C LEU A 587 -23.87 -38.84 3.75
N LEU A 588 -24.51 -39.81 4.44
CA LEU A 588 -24.17 -40.20 5.81
C LEU A 588 -23.29 -41.46 5.72
N ILE A 589 -22.15 -41.43 6.42
CA ILE A 589 -21.20 -42.56 6.49
C ILE A 589 -21.06 -42.93 7.95
N GLY A 590 -21.56 -44.14 8.30
CA GLY A 590 -21.48 -44.66 9.66
C GLY A 590 -20.10 -45.26 10.02
N LYS A 591 -19.96 -45.70 11.26
CA LYS A 591 -18.70 -46.29 11.79
C LYS A 591 -18.30 -47.56 11.05
N ASP A 592 -19.28 -48.38 10.63
CA ASP A 592 -19.08 -49.64 9.92
C ASP A 592 -19.01 -49.43 8.39
N SER A 593 -18.67 -48.23 7.95
CA SER A 593 -18.62 -47.84 6.52
C SER A 593 -19.96 -47.94 5.80
N GLU A 594 -21.06 -48.10 6.51
CA GLU A 594 -22.41 -48.03 5.95
C GLU A 594 -22.68 -46.66 5.34
N ARG A 595 -23.31 -46.61 4.19
CA ARG A 595 -23.55 -45.36 3.45
C ARG A 595 -25.06 -45.16 3.23
N TRP A 596 -25.57 -44.02 3.67
CA TRP A 596 -26.98 -43.64 3.48
C TRP A 596 -27.05 -42.37 2.66
N GLY A 597 -27.93 -42.38 1.62
CA GLY A 597 -28.30 -41.15 0.90
C GLY A 597 -29.51 -40.50 1.56
N LEU A 598 -29.46 -39.22 1.85
CA LEU A 598 -30.59 -38.47 2.42
C LEU A 598 -31.06 -37.41 1.43
N GLU A 599 -32.36 -37.38 1.15
CA GLU A 599 -33.06 -36.40 0.32
C GLU A 599 -34.09 -35.62 1.17
N PHE A 600 -34.06 -34.32 1.11
CA PHE A 600 -35.05 -33.48 1.79
C PHE A 600 -36.10 -32.96 0.82
N ALA A 601 -37.35 -33.10 1.17
CA ALA A 601 -38.49 -32.79 0.32
C ALA A 601 -39.41 -31.69 0.92
N LEU A 602 -39.63 -30.61 0.19
CA LEU A 602 -40.66 -29.60 0.47
C LEU A 602 -41.98 -29.89 -0.25
N SER A 603 -41.90 -30.57 -1.40
CA SER A 603 -43.07 -31.03 -2.18
C SER A 603 -42.91 -32.51 -2.56
N PRO A 604 -44.02 -33.20 -2.92
CA PRO A 604 -43.92 -34.59 -3.40
C PRO A 604 -43.43 -34.73 -4.85
N ASP A 605 -43.23 -33.60 -5.52
CA ASP A 605 -42.86 -33.60 -6.94
C ASP A 605 -41.35 -33.92 -7.11
N TYR A 606 -41.04 -34.65 -8.16
CA TYR A 606 -39.69 -35.12 -8.51
C TYR A 606 -38.99 -36.04 -7.49
N GLN A 607 -39.54 -36.27 -6.28
CA GLN A 607 -38.87 -37.06 -5.25
C GLN A 607 -38.71 -38.54 -5.63
N VAL A 608 -39.69 -39.11 -6.26
CA VAL A 608 -39.58 -40.51 -6.80
C VAL A 608 -38.49 -40.62 -7.84
N HIS A 609 -38.31 -39.58 -8.66
CA HIS A 609 -37.24 -39.53 -9.64
C HIS A 609 -35.85 -39.42 -8.95
N ASN A 610 -35.73 -38.61 -7.91
CA ASN A 610 -34.50 -38.53 -7.11
C ASN A 610 -34.18 -39.87 -6.44
N ILE A 611 -35.18 -40.54 -5.86
CA ILE A 611 -35.00 -41.85 -5.27
C ILE A 611 -34.48 -42.84 -6.33
N LYS A 612 -35.09 -42.89 -7.52
CA LYS A 612 -34.66 -43.78 -8.63
C LYS A 612 -33.22 -43.56 -9.05
N LYS A 613 -32.77 -42.30 -9.03
CA LYS A 613 -31.38 -41.95 -9.36
C LYS A 613 -30.36 -42.43 -8.32
N LEU A 614 -30.77 -42.57 -7.05
CA LEU A 614 -29.89 -43.03 -5.97
C LEU A 614 -29.84 -44.56 -5.83
N LEU A 615 -30.87 -45.28 -6.30
CA LEU A 615 -30.98 -46.73 -6.16
C LEU A 615 -29.82 -47.53 -6.79
N PRO A 616 -29.20 -47.11 -7.93
CA PRO A 616 -28.10 -47.86 -8.55
C PRO A 616 -26.80 -47.79 -7.74
N PHE A 617 -26.66 -46.86 -6.81
CA PHE A 617 -25.42 -46.69 -6.03
C PHE A 617 -25.40 -47.68 -4.85
N ASP A 618 -24.17 -48.01 -4.42
CA ASP A 618 -23.95 -48.85 -3.24
C ASP A 618 -24.25 -48.02 -1.96
N LEU A 619 -25.53 -47.98 -1.62
CA LEU A 619 -26.08 -47.36 -0.43
C LEU A 619 -26.80 -48.43 0.40
N SER A 620 -26.56 -48.42 1.70
CA SER A 620 -27.26 -49.22 2.70
C SER A 620 -28.77 -48.88 2.75
N GLY A 621 -29.09 -47.61 2.45
CA GLY A 621 -30.45 -47.13 2.34
C GLY A 621 -30.56 -45.70 1.85
N ILE A 622 -31.77 -45.30 1.50
CA ILE A 622 -32.15 -43.93 1.09
C ILE A 622 -33.16 -43.38 2.11
N LEU A 623 -32.80 -42.28 2.77
CA LEU A 623 -33.66 -41.62 3.75
C LEU A 623 -34.32 -40.42 3.09
N VAL A 624 -35.64 -40.47 2.92
CA VAL A 624 -36.42 -39.34 2.42
C VAL A 624 -37.08 -38.62 3.59
N VAL A 625 -36.78 -37.34 3.75
CA VAL A 625 -37.20 -36.55 4.92
C VAL A 625 -37.97 -35.33 4.48
N SER A 626 -39.04 -35.01 5.18
CA SER A 626 -39.81 -33.74 5.01
C SER A 626 -40.22 -33.16 6.35
N ALA A 627 -40.41 -31.85 6.39
CA ALA A 627 -40.99 -31.16 7.53
C ALA A 627 -42.51 -31.37 7.61
N ASN A 628 -43.16 -31.76 6.53
CA ASN A 628 -44.61 -31.89 6.41
C ASN A 628 -45.04 -33.39 6.30
N ARG A 629 -45.96 -33.80 7.16
CA ARG A 629 -46.49 -35.15 7.20
C ARG A 629 -47.23 -35.56 5.92
N GLU A 630 -48.01 -34.63 5.35
CA GLU A 630 -48.76 -34.89 4.11
C GLU A 630 -47.84 -35.06 2.90
N VAL A 631 -46.75 -34.29 2.83
CA VAL A 631 -45.70 -34.46 1.78
C VAL A 631 -45.09 -35.83 1.86
N ILE A 632 -44.68 -36.31 3.03
CA ILE A 632 -44.08 -37.65 3.21
C ILE A 632 -45.09 -38.74 2.83
N LYS A 633 -46.38 -38.58 3.24
CA LYS A 633 -47.44 -39.53 2.89
C LYS A 633 -47.62 -39.62 1.37
N ALA A 634 -47.70 -38.49 0.70
CA ALA A 634 -47.80 -38.40 -0.76
C ALA A 634 -46.62 -39.02 -1.48
N ILE A 635 -45.37 -38.73 -1.04
CA ILE A 635 -44.16 -39.31 -1.62
C ILE A 635 -44.13 -40.83 -1.44
N ARG A 636 -44.48 -41.32 -0.24
CA ARG A 636 -44.56 -42.75 0.07
C ARG A 636 -45.56 -43.46 -0.86
N THR A 637 -46.75 -42.88 -1.10
CA THR A 637 -47.77 -43.42 -2.01
C THR A 637 -47.24 -43.45 -3.44
N LYS A 638 -46.70 -42.32 -3.95
CA LYS A 638 -46.09 -42.26 -5.28
C LYS A 638 -44.95 -43.27 -5.44
N ALA A 639 -44.09 -43.43 -4.42
CA ALA A 639 -42.98 -44.40 -4.45
C ALA A 639 -43.47 -45.85 -4.47
N ARG A 640 -44.49 -46.19 -3.70
CA ARG A 640 -45.12 -47.56 -3.74
C ARG A 640 -45.62 -47.92 -5.11
N ASN A 641 -46.19 -46.97 -5.84
CA ASN A 641 -46.71 -47.20 -7.18
C ASN A 641 -45.63 -47.24 -8.29
N ALA A 642 -44.44 -46.65 -8.03
CA ALA A 642 -43.44 -46.42 -9.06
C ALA A 642 -42.14 -47.21 -8.88
N LEU A 643 -41.93 -47.88 -7.74
CA LEU A 643 -40.74 -48.65 -7.40
C LEU A 643 -41.03 -50.14 -7.27
N LYS A 644 -40.06 -51.01 -7.60
CA LYS A 644 -40.19 -52.44 -7.35
C LYS A 644 -40.16 -52.75 -5.84
N PRO A 645 -40.83 -53.80 -5.36
CA PRO A 645 -40.88 -54.13 -3.93
C PRO A 645 -39.47 -54.28 -3.27
N ARG A 646 -38.47 -54.75 -4.03
CA ARG A 646 -37.09 -54.86 -3.58
C ARG A 646 -36.46 -53.50 -3.33
N ASP A 647 -36.69 -52.53 -4.25
CA ASP A 647 -36.12 -51.21 -4.19
C ASP A 647 -36.78 -50.37 -3.09
N LEU A 648 -38.09 -50.57 -2.89
CA LEU A 648 -38.86 -49.88 -1.85
C LEU A 648 -38.37 -50.23 -0.43
N LYS A 649 -37.85 -51.45 -0.21
CA LYS A 649 -37.26 -51.86 1.07
C LYS A 649 -36.04 -51.04 1.48
N LYS A 650 -35.34 -50.48 0.50
CA LYS A 650 -34.16 -49.61 0.75
C LYS A 650 -34.55 -48.18 1.06
N VAL A 651 -35.82 -47.78 0.88
CA VAL A 651 -36.26 -46.37 1.05
C VAL A 651 -36.99 -46.16 2.36
N HIS A 652 -36.47 -45.31 3.18
CA HIS A 652 -37.05 -44.95 4.50
C HIS A 652 -37.63 -43.54 4.48
N PHE A 653 -38.85 -43.42 4.93
CA PHE A 653 -39.59 -42.12 4.96
C PHE A 653 -39.70 -41.64 6.40
N ARG A 654 -39.24 -40.44 6.68
CA ARG A 654 -39.26 -39.82 8.03
C ARG A 654 -39.71 -38.38 7.99
N ILE A 655 -40.29 -37.93 9.10
CA ILE A 655 -40.60 -36.52 9.34
C ILE A 655 -39.44 -35.90 10.14
N VAL A 656 -39.03 -34.70 9.78
CA VAL A 656 -37.94 -34.00 10.48
C VAL A 656 -38.15 -33.97 11.97
N LYS A 657 -39.39 -33.67 12.41
CA LYS A 657 -39.72 -33.54 13.84
C LYS A 657 -39.51 -34.86 14.59
N ASP A 658 -39.86 -35.98 13.99
CA ASP A 658 -39.71 -37.31 14.60
C ASP A 658 -38.22 -37.70 14.60
N LEU A 659 -37.50 -37.43 13.52
CA LEU A 659 -36.08 -37.72 13.39
C LEU A 659 -35.22 -36.94 14.44
N LEU A 660 -35.58 -35.67 14.70
CA LEU A 660 -34.85 -34.82 15.65
C LEU A 660 -35.29 -35.02 17.11
N ARG A 661 -36.44 -35.67 17.39
CA ARG A 661 -36.94 -35.97 18.74
C ARG A 661 -36.23 -37.18 19.40
N ASP A 662 -35.60 -38.05 18.63
CA ASP A 662 -34.85 -39.23 19.15
C ASP A 662 -33.66 -38.86 20.04
N GLN A 663 -33.61 -37.63 20.57
CA GLN A 663 -32.59 -37.16 21.54
C GLN A 663 -33.08 -37.10 23.01
N GLN A 664 -34.33 -37.48 23.31
CA GLN A 664 -34.89 -37.39 24.66
C GLN A 664 -35.14 -38.75 25.35
N ASN A 665 -34.70 -39.84 24.74
CA ASN A 665 -34.70 -41.16 25.42
C ASN A 665 -33.28 -41.76 25.39
#